data_4e9f07d3d5fad271b1f4e3ef4656cc8a
#
_entry.id   4e9f07d3d5fad271b1f4e3ef4656cc8a
#
_cell.length_a   1.000
_cell.length_b   1.000
_cell.length_c   1.000
_cell.angle_alpha   90.00
_cell.angle_beta   90.00
_cell.angle_gamma   90.00
#
_symmetry.space_group_name_H-M   'P 1'
#
loop_
_entity.id
_entity.type
_entity.pdbx_description
1 polymer ?
#
loop_
_entity_poly.entity_id
_entity_poly.type
_entity_poly.pdbx_seq_one_letter_code
_entity_poly.pdbx_strand_id
1 'polypeptide(L)'
;MKTIIKPLFILALMAMSVFSYAQEPQESQGSTTYVENEFIIWLEQGVDASTFAANSNAGISPKRMLSKRLNIWLFDIADKSESREVKMEQLWKDPNVRVIQNNHTNIMLREAIPDDPFFGQQWAPAIMNLPQAWEEFTTGGVTSTGDTIVVAVIDGGADWTHEDLNCWENAHEIPNNGIDDDGNGYIDDFHGWNAYNHNGYVGSNNHGTHVSGIIGAVGNNGKGVCGVNWNVKIMPICGSSSNESVVVEAYSYVLEMRARYNETDGEEGAFIVATNSSFGVDYGNPDDYPIWCSMYDEMGNVGILSCGAGPNMNVNVDVVGDVPSACPGNYLIGITNTTSSDEKYGNAGYGVNNIDLGAPGTSIYSTTPNNNYGNLTGTSMATPQVSGTIALMYAALPEEMMQACKSDPASFSLTIRQHLFNGADHLASLDGLVAEGRRLNAYGAIESMLYDSITPTLIGEVNITGEPIFGQTLTAITDLGSMPPITDLGELSYQWHRDTTAIEGAIYSSYTLTEDNIFESICVQVTAENCTGAITSSYFGPIKKAEQTMPEAPQLESRTDSNITLVAIEGGEYSIDSGEWQDSPVFEGLTPSTSYTFTQRKMETRSHYASPASPEAVFCTMPYDQLCENHRSTFKIYPNPAKRHLTVEGTGTMTVTNALGQTVLTKEIKGKEKVELPQGLYFVTMGSETRKIVME
;
A
#
# COMPACT_ATOMS: atom_id res chain seq x y z
N MET A 1 6.56 -40.24 -15.22
CA MET A 1 5.21 -40.67 -14.87
C MET A 1 4.88 -40.08 -13.51
N LYS A 2 4.20 -38.95 -13.47
CA LYS A 2 3.53 -38.41 -12.28
C LYS A 2 2.08 -38.14 -12.69
N THR A 3 1.24 -39.04 -12.25
CA THR A 3 -0.21 -39.00 -12.48
C THR A 3 -0.79 -37.93 -11.55
N ILE A 4 -1.29 -36.81 -12.11
CA ILE A 4 -2.04 -35.80 -11.39
C ILE A 4 -3.50 -36.26 -11.36
N ILE A 5 -3.96 -36.58 -10.16
CA ILE A 5 -5.36 -36.97 -9.89
C ILE A 5 -6.20 -35.69 -9.92
N LYS A 6 -7.10 -35.59 -10.89
CA LYS A 6 -8.17 -34.58 -10.92
C LYS A 6 -9.23 -34.98 -9.91
N PRO A 7 -9.76 -34.09 -9.06
CA PRO A 7 -10.84 -34.44 -8.14
C PRO A 7 -12.15 -34.65 -8.89
N LEU A 8 -12.70 -35.82 -8.71
CA LEU A 8 -14.03 -36.23 -9.21
C LEU A 8 -15.09 -35.71 -8.23
N PHE A 9 -15.98 -34.80 -8.69
CA PHE A 9 -17.18 -34.47 -7.94
C PHE A 9 -18.22 -35.54 -8.20
N ILE A 10 -18.52 -36.36 -7.17
CA ILE A 10 -19.60 -37.34 -7.18
C ILE A 10 -20.85 -36.69 -6.59
N LEU A 11 -21.92 -36.67 -7.40
CA LEU A 11 -23.30 -36.41 -7.00
C LEU A 11 -23.79 -37.58 -6.15
N ALA A 12 -24.26 -37.33 -4.92
CA ALA A 12 -25.06 -38.31 -4.16
C ALA A 12 -26.40 -37.68 -3.80
N LEU A 13 -27.46 -38.27 -4.34
CA LEU A 13 -28.85 -38.07 -3.97
C LEU A 13 -29.26 -39.04 -2.85
N MET A 14 -30.32 -38.65 -2.10
CA MET A 14 -31.18 -39.39 -1.14
C MET A 14 -30.76 -39.32 0.33
N ALA A 15 -31.62 -39.10 1.30
CA ALA A 15 -33.08 -39.20 1.41
C ALA A 15 -33.59 -38.43 2.64
N MET A 16 -34.87 -38.13 2.62
CA MET A 16 -35.73 -37.44 3.61
C MET A 16 -35.66 -37.98 5.02
N SER A 17 -35.71 -37.06 6.01
CA SER A 17 -36.67 -37.19 7.11
C SER A 17 -36.99 -35.83 7.73
N VAL A 18 -38.23 -35.62 7.96
CA VAL A 18 -38.97 -34.44 8.41
C VAL A 18 -38.63 -34.08 9.85
N PHE A 19 -38.39 -32.79 10.15
CA PHE A 19 -38.99 -32.09 11.29
C PHE A 19 -38.98 -30.57 11.06
N SER A 20 -39.96 -29.92 11.55
CA SER A 20 -40.65 -28.70 11.19
C SER A 20 -40.04 -27.40 11.69
N TYR A 21 -40.35 -26.34 10.91
CA TYR A 21 -40.44 -24.91 11.26
C TYR A 21 -39.16 -24.18 11.68
N ALA A 22 -38.44 -23.70 10.70
CA ALA A 22 -37.88 -22.36 10.70
C ALA A 22 -38.26 -21.73 9.35
N GLN A 23 -38.81 -20.52 9.34
CA GLN A 23 -39.13 -19.76 8.14
C GLN A 23 -37.82 -19.57 7.36
N GLU A 24 -37.79 -20.11 6.13
CA GLU A 24 -36.75 -19.81 5.16
C GLU A 24 -36.76 -18.30 4.82
N PRO A 25 -35.62 -17.66 4.73
CA PRO A 25 -35.55 -16.33 4.13
C PRO A 25 -36.02 -16.44 2.69
N GLN A 26 -36.96 -15.59 2.27
CA GLN A 26 -37.37 -15.47 0.88
C GLN A 26 -36.12 -15.20 0.03
N GLU A 27 -35.79 -16.15 -0.86
CA GLU A 27 -34.86 -15.92 -1.94
C GLU A 27 -35.37 -14.74 -2.77
N SER A 28 -34.65 -13.61 -2.68
CA SER A 28 -34.80 -12.52 -3.63
C SER A 28 -34.35 -13.03 -5.00
N GLN A 29 -35.20 -12.92 -6.01
CA GLN A 29 -34.90 -13.29 -7.39
C GLN A 29 -33.54 -12.70 -7.84
N GLY A 30 -32.57 -13.57 -8.07
CA GLY A 30 -31.59 -13.49 -9.13
C GLY A 30 -30.61 -12.32 -9.11
N SER A 31 -29.75 -12.17 -8.08
CA SER A 31 -28.46 -11.54 -8.33
C SER A 31 -27.45 -12.65 -8.65
N THR A 32 -27.02 -12.70 -9.91
CA THR A 32 -25.88 -13.54 -10.30
C THR A 32 -24.65 -13.08 -9.54
N THR A 33 -23.98 -13.99 -8.82
CA THR A 33 -22.76 -13.72 -8.06
C THR A 33 -21.51 -13.57 -8.94
N TYR A 34 -21.71 -13.40 -10.25
CA TYR A 34 -20.65 -13.25 -11.26
C TYR A 34 -21.13 -12.39 -12.45
N VAL A 35 -20.19 -11.86 -13.22
CA VAL A 35 -20.48 -11.13 -14.47
C VAL A 35 -20.98 -12.11 -15.53
N GLU A 36 -22.24 -11.95 -15.97
CA GLU A 36 -22.93 -12.90 -16.82
C GLU A 36 -22.22 -13.22 -18.15
N ASN A 37 -21.53 -12.26 -18.73
CA ASN A 37 -20.93 -12.38 -20.06
C ASN A 37 -19.40 -12.54 -20.01
N GLU A 38 -18.82 -13.01 -18.90
CA GLU A 38 -17.39 -13.10 -18.77
C GLU A 38 -16.92 -14.42 -18.19
N PHE A 39 -15.79 -14.95 -18.73
CA PHE A 39 -15.01 -16.01 -18.11
C PHE A 39 -13.59 -15.54 -17.83
N ILE A 40 -13.01 -16.03 -16.73
CA ILE A 40 -11.57 -15.99 -16.51
C ILE A 40 -11.00 -17.34 -16.94
N ILE A 41 -10.07 -17.33 -17.92
CA ILE A 41 -9.44 -18.53 -18.47
C ILE A 41 -7.93 -18.45 -18.31
N TRP A 42 -7.37 -19.47 -17.68
CA TRP A 42 -5.94 -19.69 -17.61
C TRP A 42 -5.55 -20.64 -18.75
N LEU A 43 -4.89 -20.11 -19.76
CA LEU A 43 -4.41 -20.86 -20.91
C LEU A 43 -3.04 -21.50 -20.62
N GLU A 44 -2.72 -22.58 -21.31
CA GLU A 44 -1.38 -23.14 -21.29
C GLU A 44 -0.35 -22.13 -21.84
N GLN A 45 0.90 -22.27 -21.41
CA GLN A 45 1.96 -21.35 -21.81
C GLN A 45 2.20 -21.40 -23.34
N GLY A 46 2.28 -20.21 -23.94
CA GLY A 46 2.49 -20.06 -25.39
C GLY A 46 1.22 -20.14 -26.25
N VAL A 47 0.06 -20.37 -25.65
CA VAL A 47 -1.23 -20.31 -26.34
C VAL A 47 -1.62 -18.86 -26.53
N ASP A 48 -1.84 -18.44 -27.79
CA ASP A 48 -2.38 -17.11 -28.12
C ASP A 48 -3.88 -17.06 -27.87
N ALA A 49 -4.35 -16.08 -27.09
CA ALA A 49 -5.74 -15.99 -26.66
C ALA A 49 -6.71 -15.73 -27.81
N SER A 50 -6.30 -14.99 -28.84
CA SER A 50 -7.16 -14.71 -30.01
C SER A 50 -7.31 -15.94 -30.89
N THR A 51 -6.22 -16.66 -31.11
CA THR A 51 -6.22 -17.93 -31.86
C THR A 51 -7.03 -19.01 -31.12
N PHE A 52 -6.87 -19.09 -29.78
CA PHE A 52 -7.65 -19.98 -28.95
C PHE A 52 -9.15 -19.69 -29.06
N ALA A 53 -9.56 -18.42 -28.90
CA ALA A 53 -10.96 -18.00 -29.00
C ALA A 53 -11.57 -18.35 -30.38
N ALA A 54 -10.83 -18.09 -31.45
CA ALA A 54 -11.27 -18.40 -32.82
C ALA A 54 -11.47 -19.91 -33.08
N ASN A 55 -10.67 -20.75 -32.43
CA ASN A 55 -10.69 -22.21 -32.62
C ASN A 55 -11.65 -22.94 -31.65
N SER A 56 -12.05 -22.31 -30.55
CA SER A 56 -12.84 -22.94 -29.48
C SER A 56 -14.28 -23.21 -29.87
N ASN A 57 -14.82 -22.56 -30.91
CA ASN A 57 -16.24 -22.56 -31.31
C ASN A 57 -17.24 -22.18 -30.21
N ALA A 58 -16.76 -21.67 -29.07
CA ALA A 58 -17.56 -21.32 -27.91
C ALA A 58 -18.14 -19.89 -27.96
N GLY A 59 -17.86 -19.14 -29.02
CA GLY A 59 -18.33 -17.75 -29.17
C GLY A 59 -17.81 -16.82 -28.14
N ILE A 60 -16.54 -16.98 -27.76
CA ILE A 60 -15.82 -16.12 -26.82
C ILE A 60 -14.80 -15.23 -27.53
N SER A 61 -14.43 -14.12 -26.92
CA SER A 61 -13.37 -13.24 -27.40
C SER A 61 -12.50 -12.75 -26.25
N PRO A 62 -11.17 -12.62 -26.41
CA PRO A 62 -10.29 -12.10 -25.37
C PRO A 62 -10.58 -10.62 -25.15
N LYS A 63 -10.89 -10.25 -23.92
CA LYS A 63 -11.19 -8.88 -23.48
C LYS A 63 -9.96 -8.17 -22.92
N ARG A 64 -9.29 -8.82 -22.00
CA ARG A 64 -8.13 -8.26 -21.30
C ARG A 64 -7.23 -9.34 -20.71
N MET A 65 -5.92 -9.16 -20.83
CA MET A 65 -4.94 -10.00 -20.12
C MET A 65 -4.95 -9.64 -18.63
N LEU A 66 -5.09 -10.63 -17.77
CA LEU A 66 -5.05 -10.48 -16.30
C LEU A 66 -3.65 -10.79 -15.76
N SER A 67 -2.94 -11.76 -16.34
CA SER A 67 -1.59 -12.10 -15.96
C SER A 67 -0.77 -12.54 -17.17
N LYS A 68 0.25 -11.76 -17.51
CA LYS A 68 1.19 -12.10 -18.59
C LYS A 68 2.05 -13.32 -18.23
N ARG A 69 2.50 -13.41 -17.00
CA ARG A 69 3.39 -14.49 -16.54
C ARG A 69 2.69 -15.84 -16.53
N LEU A 70 1.41 -15.86 -16.22
CA LEU A 70 0.61 -17.08 -16.08
C LEU A 70 -0.26 -17.35 -17.31
N ASN A 71 -0.32 -16.46 -18.30
CA ASN A 71 -1.21 -16.51 -19.44
C ASN A 71 -2.70 -16.60 -19.05
N ILE A 72 -3.13 -15.75 -18.07
CA ILE A 72 -4.52 -15.66 -17.62
C ILE A 72 -5.21 -14.50 -18.30
N TRP A 73 -6.41 -14.75 -18.82
CA TRP A 73 -7.19 -13.80 -19.60
C TRP A 73 -8.63 -13.69 -19.10
N LEU A 74 -9.19 -12.50 -19.23
CA LEU A 74 -10.61 -12.25 -19.18
C LEU A 74 -11.17 -12.37 -20.61
N PHE A 75 -12.22 -13.18 -20.80
CA PHE A 75 -12.90 -13.35 -22.07
C PHE A 75 -14.34 -12.88 -21.97
N ASP A 76 -14.82 -12.20 -23.00
CA ASP A 76 -16.24 -11.92 -23.21
C ASP A 76 -16.92 -13.10 -23.91
N ILE A 77 -18.16 -13.39 -23.52
CA ILE A 77 -19.05 -14.36 -24.15
C ILE A 77 -19.97 -13.61 -25.14
N ALA A 78 -19.59 -13.59 -26.40
CA ALA A 78 -20.33 -12.87 -27.44
C ALA A 78 -21.56 -13.65 -27.93
N ASP A 79 -21.49 -14.97 -27.99
CA ASP A 79 -22.56 -15.85 -28.44
C ASP A 79 -23.35 -16.40 -27.25
N LYS A 80 -24.67 -16.17 -27.25
CA LYS A 80 -25.63 -16.63 -26.23
C LYS A 80 -26.52 -17.80 -26.70
N SER A 81 -26.14 -18.46 -27.79
CA SER A 81 -26.93 -19.59 -28.37
C SER A 81 -26.94 -20.83 -27.47
N GLU A 82 -25.92 -21.00 -26.63
CA GLU A 82 -25.80 -22.07 -25.65
C GLU A 82 -25.69 -21.49 -24.22
N SER A 83 -26.10 -22.32 -23.23
CA SER A 83 -25.98 -21.89 -21.84
C SER A 83 -24.48 -21.71 -21.43
N ARG A 84 -24.30 -20.87 -20.44
CA ARG A 84 -22.97 -20.57 -19.87
C ARG A 84 -22.27 -21.86 -19.38
N GLU A 85 -23.00 -22.73 -18.72
CA GLU A 85 -22.50 -23.98 -18.15
C GLU A 85 -22.02 -24.93 -19.25
N VAL A 86 -22.76 -25.01 -20.36
CA VAL A 86 -22.36 -25.82 -21.53
C VAL A 86 -21.06 -25.28 -22.15
N LYS A 87 -20.96 -23.96 -22.31
CA LYS A 87 -19.75 -23.34 -22.83
C LYS A 87 -18.57 -23.56 -21.91
N MET A 88 -18.76 -23.40 -20.60
CA MET A 88 -17.70 -23.64 -19.61
C MET A 88 -17.23 -25.10 -19.63
N GLU A 89 -18.15 -26.06 -19.76
CA GLU A 89 -17.81 -27.48 -19.85
C GLU A 89 -17.07 -27.82 -21.16
N GLN A 90 -17.45 -27.21 -22.28
CA GLN A 90 -16.76 -27.37 -23.57
C GLN A 90 -15.35 -26.85 -23.51
N LEU A 91 -15.16 -25.61 -22.99
CA LEU A 91 -13.87 -24.97 -22.86
C LEU A 91 -12.95 -25.67 -21.85
N TRP A 92 -13.52 -26.23 -20.78
CA TRP A 92 -12.77 -27.02 -19.81
C TRP A 92 -12.12 -28.28 -20.40
N LYS A 93 -12.70 -28.84 -21.44
CA LYS A 93 -12.21 -30.02 -22.14
C LYS A 93 -11.09 -29.71 -23.15
N ASP A 94 -10.89 -28.44 -23.50
CA ASP A 94 -9.83 -28.04 -24.41
C ASP A 94 -8.44 -28.24 -23.77
N PRO A 95 -7.51 -28.93 -24.43
CA PRO A 95 -6.18 -29.19 -23.87
C PRO A 95 -5.34 -27.91 -23.66
N ASN A 96 -5.71 -26.79 -24.28
CA ASN A 96 -5.08 -25.48 -24.12
C ASN A 96 -5.59 -24.72 -22.86
N VAL A 97 -6.65 -25.22 -22.23
CA VAL A 97 -7.23 -24.62 -21.02
C VAL A 97 -6.72 -25.35 -19.78
N ARG A 98 -6.00 -24.63 -18.96
CA ARG A 98 -5.53 -25.11 -17.66
C ARG A 98 -6.60 -24.99 -16.58
N VAL A 99 -7.27 -23.83 -16.54
CA VAL A 99 -8.39 -23.55 -15.61
C VAL A 99 -9.35 -22.58 -16.29
N ILE A 100 -10.66 -22.75 -16.07
CA ILE A 100 -11.70 -21.79 -16.40
C ILE A 100 -12.61 -21.58 -15.20
N GLN A 101 -13.04 -20.35 -14.97
CA GLN A 101 -13.95 -19.99 -13.89
C GLN A 101 -14.82 -18.78 -14.25
N ASN A 102 -15.86 -18.56 -13.45
CA ASN A 102 -16.67 -17.35 -13.50
C ASN A 102 -15.87 -16.14 -13.02
N ASN A 103 -16.17 -14.96 -13.54
CA ASN A 103 -15.71 -13.70 -13.00
C ASN A 103 -16.67 -13.26 -11.87
N HIS A 104 -16.39 -13.69 -10.64
CA HIS A 104 -17.26 -13.43 -9.49
C HIS A 104 -17.26 -11.96 -9.09
N THR A 105 -18.40 -11.45 -8.62
CA THR A 105 -18.63 -10.05 -8.25
C THR A 105 -18.77 -9.82 -6.74
N ASN A 106 -18.84 -10.89 -5.95
CA ASN A 106 -19.03 -10.84 -4.50
C ASN A 106 -17.70 -10.80 -3.71
N ILE A 107 -16.68 -10.20 -4.29
CA ILE A 107 -15.42 -9.95 -3.59
C ILE A 107 -15.62 -8.67 -2.78
N MET A 108 -15.57 -8.80 -1.46
CA MET A 108 -15.68 -7.68 -0.52
C MET A 108 -14.41 -7.62 0.31
N LEU A 109 -14.07 -6.45 0.77
CA LEU A 109 -13.08 -6.28 1.83
C LEU A 109 -13.58 -7.03 3.08
N ARG A 110 -12.68 -7.63 3.84
CA ARG A 110 -13.00 -8.20 5.15
C ARG A 110 -12.84 -7.08 6.15
N GLU A 111 -13.96 -6.60 6.71
CA GLU A 111 -14.04 -5.54 7.70
C GLU A 111 -14.41 -6.13 9.04
N ALA A 112 -14.06 -5.47 10.14
CA ALA A 112 -14.52 -5.83 11.49
C ALA A 112 -16.02 -5.57 11.61
N ILE A 113 -16.82 -6.54 11.23
CA ILE A 113 -18.28 -6.49 11.36
C ILE A 113 -18.65 -7.18 12.66
N PRO A 114 -19.32 -6.46 13.61
CA PRO A 114 -19.75 -7.05 14.86
C PRO A 114 -20.83 -8.13 14.65
N ASP A 115 -20.90 -9.09 15.55
CA ASP A 115 -21.87 -10.20 15.49
C ASP A 115 -23.24 -9.84 16.07
N ASP A 116 -23.46 -8.57 16.39
CA ASP A 116 -24.68 -8.04 16.99
C ASP A 116 -25.87 -8.14 16.02
N PRO A 117 -26.97 -8.80 16.41
CA PRO A 117 -28.02 -9.21 15.47
C PRO A 117 -28.76 -8.05 14.78
N PHE A 118 -28.73 -6.85 15.35
CA PHE A 118 -29.37 -5.68 14.76
C PHE A 118 -28.37 -4.70 14.08
N PHE A 119 -27.09 -5.03 14.00
CA PHE A 119 -26.09 -4.19 13.33
C PHE A 119 -26.49 -3.88 11.88
N GLY A 120 -27.09 -4.84 11.19
CA GLY A 120 -27.59 -4.62 9.82
C GLY A 120 -28.71 -3.56 9.69
N GLN A 121 -29.29 -3.07 10.79
CA GLN A 121 -30.25 -1.97 10.83
C GLN A 121 -29.60 -0.61 11.08
N GLN A 122 -28.30 -0.61 11.44
CA GLN A 122 -27.51 0.59 11.72
C GLN A 122 -26.78 1.03 10.44
N TRP A 123 -27.27 2.07 9.78
CA TRP A 123 -26.62 2.59 8.57
C TRP A 123 -25.45 3.55 8.88
N ALA A 124 -25.49 4.21 10.06
CA ALA A 124 -24.52 5.22 10.46
C ALA A 124 -23.06 4.73 10.51
N PRO A 125 -22.75 3.53 11.04
CA PRO A 125 -21.38 3.02 11.08
C PRO A 125 -20.67 2.98 9.72
N ALA A 126 -21.38 2.56 8.68
CA ALA A 126 -20.79 2.46 7.34
C ALA A 126 -20.40 3.82 6.77
N ILE A 127 -21.25 4.83 6.93
CA ILE A 127 -20.99 6.16 6.37
C ILE A 127 -19.90 6.93 7.13
N MET A 128 -19.66 6.59 8.40
CA MET A 128 -18.58 7.12 9.22
C MET A 128 -17.27 6.32 9.13
N ASN A 129 -17.20 5.31 8.26
CA ASN A 129 -16.08 4.38 8.10
C ASN A 129 -15.68 3.66 9.41
N LEU A 130 -16.64 3.40 10.31
CA LEU A 130 -16.39 2.73 11.57
C LEU A 130 -15.88 1.29 11.41
N PRO A 131 -16.43 0.44 10.49
CA PRO A 131 -15.90 -0.92 10.32
C PRO A 131 -14.40 -0.94 10.01
N GLN A 132 -13.92 0.00 9.19
CA GLN A 132 -12.50 0.13 8.90
C GLN A 132 -11.72 0.63 10.12
N ALA A 133 -12.25 1.61 10.87
CA ALA A 133 -11.62 2.09 12.09
C ALA A 133 -11.46 0.99 13.15
N TRP A 134 -12.48 0.14 13.30
CA TRP A 134 -12.46 -0.99 14.25
C TRP A 134 -11.48 -2.09 13.83
N GLU A 135 -11.32 -2.34 12.52
CA GLU A 135 -10.38 -3.35 12.00
C GLU A 135 -8.93 -2.89 12.09
N GLU A 136 -8.65 -1.64 11.69
CA GLU A 136 -7.28 -1.17 11.55
C GLU A 136 -6.70 -0.56 12.84
N PHE A 137 -7.55 0.03 13.69
CA PHE A 137 -7.08 0.76 14.86
C PHE A 137 -7.54 0.14 16.19
N THR A 138 -8.82 0.27 16.53
CA THR A 138 -9.35 -0.18 17.83
C THR A 138 -10.87 -0.27 17.85
N THR A 139 -11.40 -1.16 18.69
CA THR A 139 -12.83 -1.21 19.04
C THR A 139 -13.17 -0.40 20.31
N GLY A 140 -12.17 0.19 20.96
CA GLY A 140 -12.35 1.11 22.08
C GLY A 140 -12.26 0.48 23.47
N GLY A 141 -12.70 1.23 24.47
CA GLY A 141 -12.84 0.83 25.87
C GLY A 141 -11.74 1.30 26.79
N VAL A 142 -10.47 1.05 26.45
CA VAL A 142 -9.31 1.43 27.27
C VAL A 142 -8.25 2.10 26.42
N THR A 143 -7.42 2.92 27.05
CA THR A 143 -6.25 3.54 26.42
C THR A 143 -5.08 2.56 26.38
N SER A 144 -4.03 2.91 25.64
CA SER A 144 -2.75 2.15 25.62
C SER A 144 -2.05 2.09 26.99
N THR A 145 -2.37 3.02 27.90
CA THR A 145 -1.89 3.05 29.30
C THR A 145 -2.80 2.31 30.27
N GLY A 146 -3.91 1.74 29.78
CA GLY A 146 -4.84 0.93 30.58
C GLY A 146 -5.94 1.73 31.28
N ASP A 147 -6.06 3.03 31.01
CA ASP A 147 -7.11 3.87 31.59
C ASP A 147 -8.46 3.52 30.97
N THR A 148 -9.47 3.32 31.79
CA THR A 148 -10.85 3.05 31.34
C THR A 148 -11.48 4.33 30.82
N ILE A 149 -11.83 4.34 29.53
CA ILE A 149 -12.42 5.51 28.87
C ILE A 149 -13.88 5.65 29.25
N VAL A 150 -14.28 6.87 29.65
CA VAL A 150 -15.63 7.22 30.05
C VAL A 150 -16.19 8.35 29.19
N VAL A 151 -17.44 8.23 28.78
CA VAL A 151 -18.24 9.33 28.21
C VAL A 151 -19.37 9.66 29.15
N ALA A 152 -19.46 10.92 29.59
CA ALA A 152 -20.55 11.42 30.42
C ALA A 152 -21.74 11.81 29.54
N VAL A 153 -22.88 11.19 29.79
CA VAL A 153 -24.15 11.43 29.07
C VAL A 153 -25.07 12.26 29.98
N ILE A 154 -25.10 13.57 29.76
CA ILE A 154 -26.00 14.48 30.45
C ILE A 154 -27.34 14.46 29.75
N ASP A 155 -28.35 13.86 30.35
CA ASP A 155 -29.68 13.64 29.79
C ASP A 155 -30.74 13.56 30.89
N GLY A 156 -31.89 12.98 30.65
CA GLY A 156 -32.87 12.64 31.67
C GLY A 156 -32.57 11.34 32.49
N GLY A 157 -31.34 10.84 32.34
CA GLY A 157 -30.90 9.55 32.84
C GLY A 157 -30.80 8.50 31.73
N ALA A 158 -30.43 7.26 32.08
CA ALA A 158 -30.38 6.12 31.18
C ALA A 158 -30.72 4.81 31.91
N ASP A 159 -31.15 3.79 31.17
CA ASP A 159 -31.33 2.45 31.73
C ASP A 159 -29.97 1.76 31.89
N TRP A 160 -29.29 2.04 32.97
CA TRP A 160 -27.97 1.49 33.28
C TRP A 160 -27.98 -0.03 33.47
N THR A 161 -29.18 -0.65 33.60
CA THR A 161 -29.34 -2.12 33.65
C THR A 161 -29.53 -2.77 32.30
N HIS A 162 -29.52 -1.98 31.20
CA HIS A 162 -29.70 -2.51 29.85
C HIS A 162 -28.57 -3.46 29.49
N GLU A 163 -28.92 -4.67 29.01
CA GLU A 163 -27.98 -5.78 28.78
C GLU A 163 -26.90 -5.49 27.70
N ASP A 164 -27.10 -4.42 26.96
CA ASP A 164 -26.22 -4.00 25.84
C ASP A 164 -25.49 -2.67 26.15
N LEU A 165 -25.55 -2.20 27.41
CA LEU A 165 -24.81 -1.01 27.85
C LEU A 165 -23.75 -1.38 28.89
N ASN A 166 -22.60 -0.74 28.80
CA ASN A 166 -21.49 -0.87 29.74
C ASN A 166 -21.38 0.43 30.56
N CYS A 167 -22.17 0.52 31.63
CA CYS A 167 -22.18 1.72 32.45
C CYS A 167 -20.98 1.80 33.38
N TRP A 168 -20.58 3.03 33.67
CA TRP A 168 -19.56 3.32 34.68
C TRP A 168 -20.05 3.06 36.07
N GLU A 169 -19.14 2.65 36.95
CA GLU A 169 -19.38 2.42 38.37
C GLU A 169 -18.27 3.09 39.16
N ASN A 170 -18.65 3.92 40.16
CA ASN A 170 -17.72 4.48 41.12
C ASN A 170 -17.28 3.37 42.10
N ALA A 171 -16.03 2.90 41.93
CA ALA A 171 -15.50 1.82 42.78
C ALA A 171 -15.26 2.24 44.22
N HIS A 172 -15.28 3.53 44.53
CA HIS A 172 -15.03 4.09 45.86
C HIS A 172 -16.33 4.41 46.59
N GLU A 173 -17.51 4.24 45.96
CA GLU A 173 -18.82 4.42 46.57
C GLU A 173 -19.47 3.08 46.94
N ILE A 174 -20.12 3.05 48.11
CA ILE A 174 -20.97 1.94 48.57
C ILE A 174 -22.43 2.30 48.26
N PRO A 175 -23.06 1.70 47.26
CA PRO A 175 -24.34 2.16 46.77
C PRO A 175 -25.45 2.07 47.84
N ASN A 176 -26.29 3.12 47.89
CA ASN A 176 -27.50 3.21 48.76
C ASN A 176 -27.22 3.18 50.27
N ASN A 177 -26.07 3.64 50.73
CA ASN A 177 -25.77 3.75 52.16
C ASN A 177 -26.04 5.15 52.72
N GLY A 178 -26.28 6.16 51.86
CA GLY A 178 -26.54 7.55 52.23
C GLY A 178 -25.32 8.32 52.68
N ILE A 179 -24.13 7.87 52.32
CA ILE A 179 -22.84 8.43 52.71
C ILE A 179 -22.08 8.75 51.40
N ASP A 180 -21.35 9.83 51.36
CA ASP A 180 -20.31 10.13 50.38
C ASP A 180 -19.04 9.41 50.88
N ASP A 181 -18.78 8.20 50.34
CA ASP A 181 -17.72 7.33 50.85
C ASP A 181 -16.33 7.75 50.36
N ASP A 182 -16.25 8.39 49.20
CA ASP A 182 -14.98 8.86 48.61
C ASP A 182 -14.69 10.35 48.86
N GLY A 183 -15.66 11.07 49.50
CA GLY A 183 -15.50 12.50 49.83
C GLY A 183 -15.46 13.43 48.62
N ASN A 184 -16.09 13.04 47.52
CA ASN A 184 -16.15 13.84 46.30
C ASN A 184 -17.22 14.93 46.33
N GLY A 185 -18.10 14.92 47.33
CA GLY A 185 -19.22 15.84 47.53
C GLY A 185 -20.55 15.33 46.97
N TYR A 186 -20.61 14.11 46.46
CA TYR A 186 -21.78 13.51 45.81
C TYR A 186 -22.13 12.16 46.44
N ILE A 187 -23.25 12.12 47.19
CA ILE A 187 -23.68 10.96 47.98
C ILE A 187 -24.26 9.87 47.08
N ASP A 188 -23.82 8.62 47.28
CA ASP A 188 -24.28 7.42 46.57
C ASP A 188 -24.15 7.54 45.01
N ASP A 189 -23.14 8.21 44.48
CA ASP A 189 -22.97 8.42 43.05
C ASP A 189 -22.39 7.21 42.27
N PHE A 190 -22.74 6.01 42.72
CA PHE A 190 -22.21 4.73 42.26
C PHE A 190 -22.33 4.52 40.74
N HIS A 191 -23.43 4.93 40.09
CA HIS A 191 -23.63 4.84 38.63
C HIS A 191 -23.59 6.20 37.94
N GLY A 192 -23.32 7.29 38.64
CA GLY A 192 -23.39 8.68 38.18
C GLY A 192 -24.27 9.52 39.07
N TRP A 193 -24.73 10.69 38.59
CA TRP A 193 -25.36 11.71 39.38
C TRP A 193 -26.74 12.15 38.88
N ASN A 194 -27.61 12.45 39.82
CA ASN A 194 -28.92 13.05 39.56
C ASN A 194 -28.98 14.47 40.12
N ALA A 195 -28.72 15.47 39.30
CA ALA A 195 -28.75 16.89 39.64
C ALA A 195 -30.17 17.43 39.93
N TYR A 196 -31.23 16.72 39.54
CA TYR A 196 -32.60 17.10 39.92
C TYR A 196 -32.89 16.81 41.38
N ASN A 197 -32.37 15.73 41.90
CA ASN A 197 -32.68 15.21 43.22
C ASN A 197 -31.49 15.25 44.19
N HIS A 198 -30.33 15.72 43.72
CA HIS A 198 -29.07 15.81 44.47
C HIS A 198 -28.70 14.47 45.14
N ASN A 199 -28.68 13.40 44.33
CA ASN A 199 -28.32 12.04 44.80
C ASN A 199 -27.86 11.15 43.63
N GLY A 200 -27.29 9.98 43.96
CA GLY A 200 -26.79 9.01 42.96
C GLY A 200 -27.86 8.15 42.28
N TYR A 201 -29.16 8.40 42.50
CA TYR A 201 -30.20 7.64 41.82
C TYR A 201 -30.41 8.12 40.38
N VAL A 202 -29.80 7.45 39.42
CA VAL A 202 -30.00 7.67 37.98
C VAL A 202 -31.19 6.85 37.50
N GLY A 203 -32.26 7.54 37.10
CA GLY A 203 -33.47 6.90 36.57
C GLY A 203 -33.34 6.49 35.11
N SER A 204 -34.14 5.48 34.74
CA SER A 204 -34.24 5.09 33.31
C SER A 204 -34.96 6.14 32.49
N ASN A 205 -34.39 6.52 31.33
CA ASN A 205 -34.97 7.46 30.39
C ASN A 205 -34.82 6.92 28.96
N ASN A 206 -35.88 7.03 28.16
CA ASN A 206 -35.84 6.51 26.76
C ASN A 206 -34.83 7.23 25.88
N HIS A 207 -34.76 8.57 25.99
CA HIS A 207 -33.86 9.38 25.18
C HIS A 207 -32.39 9.15 25.57
N GLY A 208 -32.05 9.27 26.85
CA GLY A 208 -30.68 9.04 27.30
C GLY A 208 -30.20 7.59 27.14
N THR A 209 -31.10 6.59 27.26
CA THR A 209 -30.75 5.20 26.96
C THR A 209 -30.38 5.05 25.45
N HIS A 210 -31.15 5.68 24.58
CA HIS A 210 -30.89 5.64 23.14
C HIS A 210 -29.56 6.33 22.75
N VAL A 211 -29.32 7.49 23.31
CA VAL A 211 -28.06 8.24 23.16
C VAL A 211 -26.88 7.41 23.68
N SER A 212 -27.00 6.80 24.84
CA SER A 212 -25.95 5.94 25.44
C SER A 212 -25.59 4.77 24.53
N GLY A 213 -26.57 4.13 23.90
CA GLY A 213 -26.34 3.01 22.99
C GLY A 213 -25.63 3.42 21.69
N ILE A 214 -25.87 4.64 21.19
CA ILE A 214 -25.14 5.17 20.02
C ILE A 214 -23.65 5.32 20.37
N ILE A 215 -23.33 5.85 21.54
CA ILE A 215 -21.95 6.02 22.00
C ILE A 215 -21.28 4.67 22.21
N GLY A 216 -21.92 3.77 22.97
CA GLY A 216 -21.24 2.63 23.54
C GLY A 216 -22.13 1.43 23.85
N ALA A 217 -23.11 1.07 23.00
CA ALA A 217 -23.64 -0.29 23.04
C ALA A 217 -22.51 -1.27 22.82
N VAL A 218 -22.48 -2.36 23.62
CA VAL A 218 -21.37 -3.32 23.65
C VAL A 218 -21.32 -4.09 22.34
N GLY A 219 -20.32 -3.80 21.51
CA GLY A 219 -20.18 -4.45 20.23
C GLY A 219 -19.61 -5.86 20.32
N ASN A 220 -19.96 -6.71 19.35
CA ASN A 220 -19.50 -8.09 19.23
C ASN A 220 -19.80 -8.95 20.47
N ASN A 221 -20.99 -8.74 21.07
CA ASN A 221 -21.46 -9.47 22.23
C ASN A 221 -22.62 -10.46 21.89
N GLY A 222 -23.01 -10.56 20.62
CA GLY A 222 -24.10 -11.38 20.12
C GLY A 222 -25.50 -10.88 20.53
N LYS A 223 -25.61 -9.61 20.94
CA LYS A 223 -26.87 -8.99 21.38
C LYS A 223 -27.07 -7.67 20.65
N GLY A 224 -28.31 -7.26 20.50
CA GLY A 224 -28.77 -5.94 20.11
C GLY A 224 -28.01 -5.24 19.00
N VAL A 225 -27.40 -4.12 19.32
CA VAL A 225 -26.74 -3.15 18.44
C VAL A 225 -25.29 -2.92 18.84
N CYS A 226 -24.54 -2.25 17.97
CA CYS A 226 -23.17 -1.86 18.24
C CYS A 226 -23.06 -0.33 18.39
N GLY A 227 -22.40 0.14 19.43
CA GLY A 227 -22.04 1.54 19.60
C GLY A 227 -20.81 1.94 18.76
N VAL A 228 -20.53 3.25 18.66
CA VAL A 228 -19.33 3.76 18.00
C VAL A 228 -18.06 3.21 18.67
N ASN A 229 -18.07 3.11 19.99
CA ASN A 229 -16.99 2.54 20.80
C ASN A 229 -17.54 1.35 21.58
N TRP A 230 -17.10 0.13 21.27
CA TRP A 230 -17.73 -1.12 21.72
C TRP A 230 -17.63 -1.37 23.24
N ASN A 231 -16.66 -0.79 23.90
CA ASN A 231 -16.33 -1.10 25.29
C ASN A 231 -16.23 0.13 26.19
N VAL A 232 -16.57 1.31 25.68
CA VAL A 232 -16.55 2.54 26.48
C VAL A 232 -17.50 2.44 27.68
N LYS A 233 -17.13 3.05 28.78
CA LYS A 233 -18.01 3.20 29.91
C LYS A 233 -18.91 4.42 29.75
N ILE A 234 -20.21 4.23 29.90
CA ILE A 234 -21.20 5.32 29.90
C ILE A 234 -21.43 5.76 31.35
N MET A 235 -21.24 7.05 31.63
CA MET A 235 -21.60 7.67 32.90
C MET A 235 -22.92 8.45 32.71
N PRO A 236 -24.06 7.88 33.07
CA PRO A 236 -25.34 8.56 32.93
C PRO A 236 -25.55 9.63 34.00
N ILE A 237 -26.00 10.82 33.58
CA ILE A 237 -26.26 11.95 34.49
C ILE A 237 -27.64 12.52 34.20
N CYS A 238 -28.45 12.63 35.24
CA CYS A 238 -29.76 13.29 35.18
C CYS A 238 -29.59 14.80 35.33
N GLY A 239 -29.67 15.57 34.24
CA GLY A 239 -29.36 16.99 34.30
C GLY A 239 -29.74 17.83 33.07
N SER A 240 -30.64 17.35 32.19
CA SER A 240 -30.85 17.91 30.86
C SER A 240 -32.01 18.91 30.73
N SER A 241 -32.71 19.29 31.79
CA SER A 241 -33.93 20.09 31.62
C SER A 241 -34.29 21.02 32.76
N SER A 242 -35.22 21.87 32.51
CA SER A 242 -36.00 22.76 33.38
C SER A 242 -35.29 23.98 33.95
N ASN A 243 -34.13 23.84 34.55
CA ASN A 243 -33.42 24.95 35.20
C ASN A 243 -31.95 24.89 34.88
N GLU A 244 -31.36 26.01 34.53
CA GLU A 244 -29.92 26.15 34.29
C GLU A 244 -29.07 25.63 35.47
N SER A 245 -29.51 25.87 36.70
CA SER A 245 -28.81 25.41 37.91
C SER A 245 -28.61 23.88 37.94
N VAL A 246 -29.59 23.13 37.43
CA VAL A 246 -29.47 21.63 37.31
C VAL A 246 -28.43 21.27 36.25
N VAL A 247 -28.39 21.98 35.16
CA VAL A 247 -27.41 21.78 34.11
C VAL A 247 -25.98 22.09 34.57
N VAL A 248 -25.82 23.23 35.28
CA VAL A 248 -24.53 23.63 35.87
C VAL A 248 -24.05 22.60 36.88
N GLU A 249 -24.98 22.11 37.77
CA GLU A 249 -24.64 21.06 38.73
C GLU A 249 -24.24 19.74 38.06
N ALA A 250 -24.91 19.34 36.99
CA ALA A 250 -24.57 18.15 36.22
C ALA A 250 -23.16 18.25 35.61
N TYR A 251 -22.80 19.40 35.01
CA TYR A 251 -21.44 19.62 34.50
C TYR A 251 -20.42 19.74 35.64
N SER A 252 -20.76 20.30 36.77
CA SER A 252 -19.86 20.38 37.93
C SER A 252 -19.49 19.00 38.47
N TYR A 253 -20.43 18.03 38.45
CA TYR A 253 -20.12 16.64 38.76
C TYR A 253 -19.13 16.04 37.80
N VAL A 254 -19.32 16.22 36.50
CA VAL A 254 -18.40 15.70 35.48
C VAL A 254 -17.00 16.30 35.62
N LEU A 255 -16.95 17.62 35.87
CA LEU A 255 -15.70 18.33 36.13
C LEU A 255 -14.94 17.78 37.31
N GLU A 256 -15.63 17.59 38.45
CA GLU A 256 -15.06 17.03 39.70
C GLU A 256 -14.48 15.63 39.43
N MET A 257 -15.26 14.75 38.82
CA MET A 257 -14.83 13.38 38.58
C MET A 257 -13.58 13.28 37.69
N ARG A 258 -13.47 14.15 36.66
CA ARG A 258 -12.28 14.19 35.84
C ARG A 258 -11.11 14.91 36.53
N ALA A 259 -11.34 15.96 37.26
CA ALA A 259 -10.31 16.66 38.00
C ALA A 259 -9.65 15.72 39.05
N ARG A 260 -10.47 14.96 39.81
CA ARG A 260 -9.96 13.95 40.76
C ARG A 260 -9.12 12.89 40.06
N TYR A 261 -9.57 12.39 38.91
CA TYR A 261 -8.77 11.46 38.10
C TYR A 261 -7.38 12.03 37.80
N ASN A 262 -7.31 13.28 37.32
CA ASN A 262 -6.05 13.92 37.02
C ASN A 262 -5.17 14.18 38.26
N GLU A 263 -5.77 14.54 39.39
CA GLU A 263 -5.06 14.85 40.62
C GLU A 263 -4.51 13.61 41.32
N THR A 264 -5.18 12.46 41.14
CA THR A 264 -4.81 11.21 41.81
C THR A 264 -4.10 10.21 40.88
N ASP A 265 -3.76 10.63 39.65
CA ASP A 265 -3.19 9.77 38.59
C ASP A 265 -4.04 8.50 38.36
N GLY A 266 -5.37 8.68 38.41
CA GLY A 266 -6.36 7.64 38.11
C GLY A 266 -6.76 6.75 39.30
N GLU A 267 -6.29 7.04 40.51
CA GLU A 267 -6.72 6.29 41.71
C GLU A 267 -8.19 6.58 42.09
N GLU A 268 -8.66 7.82 41.87
CA GLU A 268 -10.03 8.24 42.13
C GLU A 268 -10.63 8.94 40.89
N GLY A 269 -11.95 9.10 40.87
CA GLY A 269 -12.66 9.77 39.79
C GLY A 269 -12.80 8.94 38.53
N ALA A 270 -12.82 9.58 37.33
CA ALA A 270 -13.03 8.89 36.07
C ALA A 270 -12.28 9.56 34.89
N PHE A 271 -11.71 8.78 34.00
CA PHE A 271 -11.09 9.26 32.78
C PHE A 271 -12.16 9.64 31.74
N ILE A 272 -12.90 10.73 32.04
CA ILE A 272 -13.94 11.25 31.16
C ILE A 272 -13.28 12.03 30.02
N VAL A 273 -13.47 11.61 28.78
CA VAL A 273 -12.85 12.23 27.60
C VAL A 273 -13.82 13.13 26.83
N ALA A 274 -15.13 12.87 26.98
CA ALA A 274 -16.15 13.68 26.33
C ALA A 274 -17.42 13.75 27.16
N THR A 275 -18.17 14.87 27.04
CA THR A 275 -19.58 14.95 27.43
C THR A 275 -20.48 14.88 26.21
N ASN A 276 -21.65 14.27 26.36
CA ASN A 276 -22.73 14.31 25.39
C ASN A 276 -23.93 15.08 25.94
N SER A 277 -24.27 16.18 25.30
CA SER A 277 -25.38 17.08 25.65
C SER A 277 -26.37 17.16 24.51
N SER A 278 -27.31 16.23 24.51
CA SER A 278 -28.37 16.15 23.48
C SER A 278 -29.61 16.95 23.87
N PHE A 279 -29.41 18.16 24.40
CA PHE A 279 -30.45 19.09 24.86
C PHE A 279 -29.96 20.53 24.73
N GLY A 280 -30.87 21.52 24.90
CA GLY A 280 -30.48 22.91 24.80
C GLY A 280 -31.62 23.90 24.97
N VAL A 281 -31.33 25.15 24.70
CA VAL A 281 -32.30 26.26 24.69
C VAL A 281 -32.37 26.84 23.29
N ASP A 282 -33.44 26.49 22.57
CA ASP A 282 -33.70 27.03 21.23
C ASP A 282 -33.80 28.55 21.28
N TYR A 283 -33.14 29.25 20.36
CA TYR A 283 -33.04 30.72 20.30
C TYR A 283 -32.33 31.35 21.51
N GLY A 284 -31.62 30.55 22.32
CA GLY A 284 -30.87 31.04 23.48
C GLY A 284 -29.72 31.97 23.04
N ASN A 285 -29.63 33.14 23.67
CA ASN A 285 -28.46 34.00 23.50
C ASN A 285 -27.39 33.58 24.52
N PRO A 286 -26.20 33.14 24.15
CA PRO A 286 -25.12 32.73 25.07
C PRO A 286 -24.79 33.78 26.15
N ASP A 287 -24.94 35.07 25.86
CA ASP A 287 -24.70 36.16 26.80
C ASP A 287 -25.65 36.12 28.00
N ASP A 288 -26.81 35.47 27.88
CA ASP A 288 -27.77 35.27 28.97
C ASP A 288 -27.44 34.04 29.85
N TYR A 289 -26.50 33.17 29.38
CA TYR A 289 -26.11 31.92 30.02
C TYR A 289 -24.59 31.86 30.28
N PRO A 290 -23.96 32.90 30.83
CA PRO A 290 -22.49 32.96 30.92
C PRO A 290 -21.88 31.86 31.80
N ILE A 291 -22.58 31.43 32.87
CA ILE A 291 -22.10 30.37 33.74
C ILE A 291 -22.13 29.02 33.02
N TRP A 292 -23.25 28.70 32.39
CA TRP A 292 -23.39 27.46 31.61
C TRP A 292 -22.32 27.40 30.49
N CYS A 293 -22.18 28.43 29.70
CA CYS A 293 -21.20 28.46 28.62
C CYS A 293 -19.75 28.34 29.13
N SER A 294 -19.43 28.95 30.29
CA SER A 294 -18.07 28.82 30.87
C SER A 294 -17.75 27.40 31.34
N MET A 295 -18.74 26.56 31.68
CA MET A 295 -18.48 25.17 32.08
C MET A 295 -17.75 24.36 31.00
N TYR A 296 -17.93 24.70 29.72
CA TYR A 296 -17.22 24.01 28.64
C TYR A 296 -15.71 24.27 28.65
N ASP A 297 -15.31 25.50 28.96
CA ASP A 297 -13.89 25.83 29.11
C ASP A 297 -13.31 25.23 30.40
N GLU A 298 -14.06 25.21 31.51
CA GLU A 298 -13.60 24.57 32.74
C GLU A 298 -13.43 23.04 32.59
N MET A 299 -14.36 22.37 31.90
CA MET A 299 -14.22 20.95 31.57
C MET A 299 -13.07 20.74 30.58
N GLY A 300 -12.87 21.65 29.62
CA GLY A 300 -11.74 21.61 28.70
C GLY A 300 -10.38 21.73 29.40
N ASN A 301 -10.28 22.56 30.43
CA ASN A 301 -9.07 22.73 31.23
C ASN A 301 -8.62 21.44 31.93
N VAL A 302 -9.53 20.50 32.19
CA VAL A 302 -9.21 19.16 32.70
C VAL A 302 -9.11 18.08 31.61
N GLY A 303 -9.33 18.44 30.32
CA GLY A 303 -9.15 17.53 29.18
C GLY A 303 -10.42 16.86 28.67
N ILE A 304 -11.59 17.48 28.87
CA ILE A 304 -12.88 17.00 28.36
C ILE A 304 -13.31 17.84 27.15
N LEU A 305 -13.69 17.19 26.04
CA LEU A 305 -14.40 17.83 24.95
C LEU A 305 -15.92 17.70 25.14
N SER A 306 -16.66 18.78 24.90
CA SER A 306 -18.11 18.79 25.08
C SER A 306 -18.81 18.75 23.70
N CYS A 307 -19.71 17.79 23.52
CA CYS A 307 -20.53 17.63 22.33
C CYS A 307 -21.92 18.18 22.58
N GLY A 308 -22.31 19.24 21.86
CA GLY A 308 -23.60 19.94 21.99
C GLY A 308 -24.48 19.79 20.75
N ALA A 309 -25.73 19.33 20.96
CA ALA A 309 -26.71 19.25 19.89
C ALA A 309 -27.22 20.63 19.50
N GLY A 310 -27.24 20.94 18.20
CA GLY A 310 -27.99 22.07 17.68
C GLY A 310 -29.52 21.83 17.71
N PRO A 311 -30.36 22.85 17.46
CA PRO A 311 -31.81 22.73 17.59
C PRO A 311 -32.43 21.82 16.53
N ASN A 312 -33.52 21.13 16.89
CA ASN A 312 -34.31 20.30 15.97
C ASN A 312 -35.29 21.13 15.10
N MET A 313 -34.80 22.22 14.56
CA MET A 313 -35.52 23.16 13.68
C MET A 313 -34.61 23.65 12.57
N ASN A 314 -35.19 23.93 11.39
CA ASN A 314 -34.44 24.49 10.27
C ASN A 314 -34.14 25.98 10.45
N VAL A 315 -33.25 26.32 11.34
CA VAL A 315 -32.86 27.71 11.65
C VAL A 315 -31.33 27.87 11.57
N ASN A 316 -30.90 29.08 11.23
CA ASN A 316 -29.50 29.47 11.26
C ASN A 316 -29.14 29.95 12.67
N VAL A 317 -28.42 29.11 13.43
CA VAL A 317 -28.02 29.39 14.83
C VAL A 317 -27.06 30.58 14.94
N ASP A 318 -26.27 30.87 13.89
CA ASP A 318 -25.42 32.06 13.82
C ASP A 318 -26.21 33.38 13.85
N VAL A 319 -27.49 33.29 13.55
CA VAL A 319 -28.39 34.47 13.47
C VAL A 319 -29.37 34.54 14.63
N VAL A 320 -29.94 33.36 14.99
CA VAL A 320 -31.04 33.35 15.95
C VAL A 320 -30.60 32.95 17.38
N GLY A 321 -29.36 32.46 17.51
CA GLY A 321 -28.84 31.90 18.77
C GLY A 321 -29.32 30.48 19.04
N ASP A 322 -28.62 29.82 19.91
CA ASP A 322 -28.89 28.49 20.47
C ASP A 322 -27.90 28.23 21.64
N VAL A 323 -28.35 27.60 22.69
CA VAL A 323 -27.47 27.11 23.75
C VAL A 323 -27.68 25.58 23.87
N PRO A 324 -26.63 24.75 23.77
CA PRO A 324 -25.22 25.11 23.89
C PRO A 324 -24.51 25.45 22.57
N SER A 325 -25.03 25.11 21.39
CA SER A 325 -24.23 25.11 20.15
C SER A 325 -23.60 26.47 19.81
N ALA A 326 -24.17 27.58 20.26
CA ALA A 326 -23.61 28.93 20.07
C ALA A 326 -22.81 29.48 21.27
N CYS A 327 -22.57 28.69 22.33
CA CYS A 327 -21.67 29.12 23.40
C CYS A 327 -20.24 29.30 22.86
N PRO A 328 -19.55 30.39 23.26
CA PRO A 328 -18.15 30.57 22.88
C PRO A 328 -17.23 29.55 23.54
N GLY A 329 -16.07 29.33 22.96
CA GLY A 329 -15.04 28.43 23.54
C GLY A 329 -14.53 27.41 22.52
N ASN A 330 -13.37 26.85 22.83
CA ASN A 330 -12.73 25.89 21.92
C ASN A 330 -12.98 24.42 22.28
N TYR A 331 -13.57 24.16 23.45
CA TYR A 331 -13.80 22.80 23.95
C TYR A 331 -15.22 22.29 23.73
N LEU A 332 -16.08 23.14 23.16
CA LEU A 332 -17.41 22.75 22.71
C LEU A 332 -17.39 22.44 21.21
N ILE A 333 -18.12 21.43 20.80
CA ILE A 333 -18.36 21.03 19.41
C ILE A 333 -19.85 21.09 19.14
N GLY A 334 -20.29 22.01 18.28
CA GLY A 334 -21.68 22.17 17.84
C GLY A 334 -22.02 21.18 16.73
N ILE A 335 -23.11 20.42 16.86
CA ILE A 335 -23.40 19.28 15.99
C ILE A 335 -24.80 19.38 15.39
N THR A 336 -24.89 19.17 14.06
CA THR A 336 -26.16 19.02 13.35
C THR A 336 -26.40 17.61 12.82
N ASN A 337 -27.65 17.31 12.45
CA ASN A 337 -28.10 16.01 11.97
C ASN A 337 -27.96 15.89 10.45
N THR A 338 -27.32 14.83 9.98
CA THR A 338 -27.29 14.41 8.58
C THR A 338 -28.11 13.14 8.33
N THR A 339 -28.55 12.97 7.08
CA THR A 339 -29.27 11.80 6.60
C THR A 339 -28.33 10.74 6.04
N SER A 340 -28.85 9.55 5.73
CA SER A 340 -28.12 8.50 5.03
C SER A 340 -27.74 8.86 3.57
N SER A 341 -28.20 10.00 3.06
CA SER A 341 -27.82 10.54 1.74
C SER A 341 -26.79 11.66 1.85
N ASP A 342 -26.16 11.83 3.01
CA ASP A 342 -25.16 12.88 3.27
C ASP A 342 -25.70 14.31 3.06
N GLU A 343 -26.98 14.52 3.40
CA GLU A 343 -27.62 15.83 3.38
C GLU A 343 -27.98 16.26 4.79
N LYS A 344 -27.96 17.57 5.09
CA LYS A 344 -28.51 18.08 6.35
C LYS A 344 -29.98 17.69 6.48
N TYR A 345 -30.38 17.13 7.62
CA TYR A 345 -31.79 16.85 7.87
C TYR A 345 -32.63 18.11 7.82
N GLY A 346 -33.77 18.04 7.15
CA GLY A 346 -34.62 19.23 6.91
C GLY A 346 -35.00 20.02 8.16
N ASN A 347 -35.19 19.34 9.30
CA ASN A 347 -35.54 19.96 10.60
C ASN A 347 -34.33 19.95 11.56
N ALA A 348 -33.13 20.26 11.09
CA ALA A 348 -31.95 20.43 11.94
C ALA A 348 -31.39 21.84 11.80
N GLY A 349 -30.89 22.41 12.88
CA GLY A 349 -30.23 23.71 12.93
C GLY A 349 -28.95 23.68 12.11
N TYR A 350 -28.51 24.86 11.64
CA TYR A 350 -27.31 25.04 10.84
C TYR A 350 -26.65 26.39 11.13
N GLY A 351 -25.38 26.53 10.78
CA GLY A 351 -24.63 27.78 10.93
C GLY A 351 -23.13 27.49 10.81
N VAL A 352 -22.44 28.25 9.96
CA VAL A 352 -21.02 28.00 9.66
C VAL A 352 -20.06 28.43 10.78
N ASN A 353 -20.54 29.21 11.77
CA ASN A 353 -19.72 29.66 12.89
C ASN A 353 -19.95 28.85 14.18
N ASN A 354 -21.15 28.26 14.33
CA ASN A 354 -21.57 27.65 15.58
C ASN A 354 -21.98 26.16 15.42
N ILE A 355 -21.98 25.64 14.18
CA ILE A 355 -22.13 24.22 13.92
C ILE A 355 -20.82 23.73 13.28
N ASP A 356 -20.03 23.05 14.07
CA ASP A 356 -18.71 22.56 13.66
C ASP A 356 -18.78 21.34 12.74
N LEU A 357 -19.80 20.46 12.95
CA LEU A 357 -19.80 19.14 12.36
C LEU A 357 -21.23 18.63 12.09
N GLY A 358 -21.46 18.06 10.92
CA GLY A 358 -22.60 17.21 10.62
C GLY A 358 -22.35 15.77 11.01
N ALA A 359 -23.32 15.07 11.58
CA ALA A 359 -23.20 13.65 11.89
C ALA A 359 -24.52 12.91 11.66
N PRO A 360 -24.51 11.57 11.43
CA PRO A 360 -25.70 10.77 11.25
C PRO A 360 -26.67 10.86 12.44
N GLY A 361 -27.89 11.37 12.19
CA GLY A 361 -28.89 11.56 13.24
C GLY A 361 -30.32 11.22 12.82
N THR A 362 -30.52 10.76 11.58
CA THR A 362 -31.87 10.45 11.04
C THR A 362 -32.14 8.96 11.06
N SER A 363 -33.23 8.53 11.72
CA SER A 363 -33.61 7.10 11.84
C SER A 363 -32.45 6.22 12.36
N ILE A 364 -31.87 6.65 13.46
CA ILE A 364 -30.76 5.93 14.09
C ILE A 364 -31.32 4.84 14.99
N TYR A 365 -30.89 3.59 14.78
CA TYR A 365 -31.32 2.43 15.54
C TYR A 365 -30.36 2.20 16.72
N SER A 366 -30.89 2.17 17.95
CA SER A 366 -30.09 2.06 19.17
C SER A 366 -30.93 1.46 20.33
N THR A 367 -30.31 1.33 21.51
CA THR A 367 -30.92 0.81 22.73
C THR A 367 -32.10 1.67 23.20
N THR A 368 -33.10 1.04 23.78
CA THR A 368 -34.20 1.72 24.49
C THR A 368 -34.52 0.94 25.79
N PRO A 369 -35.13 1.55 26.81
CA PRO A 369 -35.29 0.90 28.14
C PRO A 369 -35.89 -0.49 28.09
N ASN A 370 -35.58 -1.29 29.12
CA ASN A 370 -36.03 -2.66 29.32
C ASN A 370 -35.51 -3.65 28.26
N ASN A 371 -34.25 -3.53 27.90
CA ASN A 371 -33.58 -4.36 26.90
C ASN A 371 -34.29 -4.35 25.51
N ASN A 372 -34.82 -3.20 25.13
CA ASN A 372 -35.41 -3.00 23.81
C ASN A 372 -34.53 -2.13 22.93
N TYR A 373 -34.89 -2.05 21.65
CA TYR A 373 -34.16 -1.30 20.61
C TYR A 373 -35.17 -0.57 19.72
N GLY A 374 -34.77 0.58 19.17
CA GLY A 374 -35.68 1.36 18.33
C GLY A 374 -34.99 2.49 17.57
N ASN A 375 -35.73 3.11 16.65
CA ASN A 375 -35.25 4.25 15.87
C ASN A 375 -35.67 5.56 16.52
N LEU A 376 -34.74 6.52 16.62
CA LEU A 376 -35.01 7.92 16.88
C LEU A 376 -34.37 8.80 15.78
N THR A 377 -34.85 10.05 15.69
CA THR A 377 -34.34 11.06 14.74
C THR A 377 -34.17 12.41 15.44
N GLY A 378 -33.03 13.01 15.30
CA GLY A 378 -32.72 14.34 15.83
C GLY A 378 -31.23 14.65 15.83
N THR A 379 -30.89 15.89 16.08
CA THR A 379 -29.52 16.31 16.43
C THR A 379 -29.03 15.57 17.68
N SER A 380 -29.95 15.21 18.57
CA SER A 380 -29.69 14.35 19.73
C SER A 380 -29.10 12.96 19.39
N MET A 381 -29.31 12.43 18.18
CA MET A 381 -28.75 11.15 17.70
C MET A 381 -27.46 11.35 16.93
N ALA A 382 -27.23 12.55 16.40
CA ALA A 382 -25.98 12.96 15.75
C ALA A 382 -24.86 13.23 16.77
N THR A 383 -25.19 13.91 17.87
CA THR A 383 -24.25 14.30 18.92
C THR A 383 -23.50 13.11 19.52
N PRO A 384 -24.15 11.98 19.89
CA PRO A 384 -23.47 10.81 20.44
C PRO A 384 -22.55 10.08 19.41
N GLN A 385 -22.74 10.25 18.12
CA GLN A 385 -21.80 9.75 17.13
C GLN A 385 -20.43 10.44 17.29
N VAL A 386 -20.45 11.76 17.57
CA VAL A 386 -19.23 12.55 17.75
C VAL A 386 -18.55 12.22 19.09
N SER A 387 -19.29 12.19 20.20
CA SER A 387 -18.71 11.87 21.51
C SER A 387 -18.17 10.42 21.58
N GLY A 388 -18.84 9.48 20.90
CA GLY A 388 -18.36 8.12 20.75
C GLY A 388 -17.07 8.05 19.91
N THR A 389 -16.97 8.86 18.84
CA THR A 389 -15.75 8.95 18.01
C THR A 389 -14.58 9.54 18.78
N ILE A 390 -14.80 10.59 19.59
CA ILE A 390 -13.77 11.13 20.48
C ILE A 390 -13.24 10.04 21.41
N ALA A 391 -14.12 9.29 22.05
CA ALA A 391 -13.74 8.17 22.92
C ALA A 391 -12.98 7.06 22.16
N LEU A 392 -13.32 6.82 20.88
CA LEU A 392 -12.60 5.86 20.04
C LEU A 392 -11.21 6.39 19.68
N MET A 393 -11.06 7.69 19.40
CA MET A 393 -9.76 8.32 19.17
C MET A 393 -8.82 8.14 20.36
N TYR A 394 -9.29 8.37 21.61
CA TYR A 394 -8.47 8.14 22.79
C TYR A 394 -8.05 6.68 22.97
N ALA A 395 -8.88 5.73 22.57
CA ALA A 395 -8.52 4.31 22.61
C ALA A 395 -7.45 3.92 21.58
N ALA A 396 -7.32 4.68 20.49
CA ALA A 396 -6.34 4.45 19.44
C ALA A 396 -4.96 5.08 19.73
N LEU A 397 -4.84 5.91 20.78
CA LEU A 397 -3.60 6.63 21.08
C LEU A 397 -2.46 5.69 21.46
N PRO A 398 -1.26 5.83 20.88
CA PRO A 398 -0.07 5.17 21.39
C PRO A 398 0.34 5.72 22.75
N GLU A 399 1.12 4.94 23.50
CA GLU A 399 1.50 5.25 24.88
C GLU A 399 2.17 6.63 25.02
N GLU A 400 3.01 7.01 24.07
CA GLU A 400 3.70 8.32 24.06
C GLU A 400 2.72 9.50 23.98
N MET A 401 1.67 9.38 23.18
CA MET A 401 0.61 10.39 23.07
C MET A 401 -0.27 10.40 24.32
N MET A 402 -0.51 9.26 24.94
CA MET A 402 -1.22 9.19 26.22
C MET A 402 -0.43 9.84 27.37
N GLN A 403 0.90 9.72 27.37
CA GLN A 403 1.75 10.44 28.32
C GLN A 403 1.65 11.96 28.13
N ALA A 404 1.64 12.44 26.87
CA ALA A 404 1.41 13.85 26.56
C ALA A 404 0.02 14.32 27.01
N CYS A 405 -1.02 13.51 26.79
CA CYS A 405 -2.38 13.75 27.29
C CYS A 405 -2.44 13.92 28.81
N LYS A 406 -1.78 13.05 29.57
CA LYS A 406 -1.74 13.13 31.04
C LYS A 406 -0.94 14.33 31.54
N SER A 407 0.06 14.75 30.80
CA SER A 407 0.94 15.90 31.16
C SER A 407 0.27 17.27 30.92
N ASP A 408 -0.51 17.40 29.85
CA ASP A 408 -1.28 18.61 29.52
C ASP A 408 -2.63 18.23 28.89
N PRO A 409 -3.61 17.82 29.71
CA PRO A 409 -4.90 17.35 29.23
C PRO A 409 -5.69 18.42 28.47
N ALA A 410 -5.55 19.70 28.84
CA ALA A 410 -6.25 20.80 28.17
C ALA A 410 -5.79 20.97 26.72
N SER A 411 -4.48 21.15 26.49
CA SER A 411 -3.94 21.31 25.14
C SER A 411 -4.14 20.04 24.31
N PHE A 412 -4.06 18.87 24.95
CA PHE A 412 -4.21 17.60 24.25
C PHE A 412 -5.66 17.39 23.73
N SER A 413 -6.67 17.79 24.51
CA SER A 413 -8.06 17.71 24.06
C SER A 413 -8.32 18.61 22.84
N LEU A 414 -7.69 19.78 22.74
CA LEU A 414 -7.73 20.61 21.53
C LEU A 414 -7.05 19.96 20.33
N THR A 415 -5.99 19.21 20.56
CA THR A 415 -5.36 18.38 19.52
C THR A 415 -6.31 17.30 19.01
N ILE A 416 -7.02 16.60 19.88
CA ILE A 416 -8.08 15.64 19.51
C ILE A 416 -9.17 16.33 18.67
N ARG A 417 -9.66 17.52 19.11
CA ARG A 417 -10.64 18.30 18.35
C ARG A 417 -10.12 18.65 16.95
N GLN A 418 -8.88 19.08 16.84
CA GLN A 418 -8.29 19.44 15.55
C GLN A 418 -8.25 18.22 14.60
N HIS A 419 -7.82 17.05 15.08
CA HIS A 419 -7.78 15.84 14.25
C HIS A 419 -9.18 15.29 13.93
N LEU A 420 -10.14 15.44 14.84
CA LEU A 420 -11.54 15.15 14.54
C LEU A 420 -12.05 15.95 13.33
N PHE A 421 -11.65 17.22 13.23
CA PHE A 421 -12.04 18.10 12.12
C PHE A 421 -11.21 17.84 10.85
N ASN A 422 -9.92 17.63 10.97
CA ASN A 422 -9.04 17.34 9.84
C ASN A 422 -9.43 16.03 9.13
N GLY A 423 -9.86 15.04 9.90
CA GLY A 423 -10.28 13.75 9.37
C GLY A 423 -11.74 13.69 8.91
N ALA A 424 -12.53 14.77 9.08
CA ALA A 424 -13.92 14.82 8.63
C ALA A 424 -14.01 14.88 7.09
N ASP A 425 -15.07 14.31 6.54
CA ASP A 425 -15.35 14.41 5.11
C ASP A 425 -15.93 15.78 4.78
N HIS A 426 -15.43 16.43 3.73
CA HIS A 426 -16.06 17.62 3.16
C HIS A 426 -17.19 17.21 2.22
N LEU A 427 -18.40 17.70 2.49
CA LEU A 427 -19.58 17.45 1.66
C LEU A 427 -20.13 18.76 1.08
N ALA A 428 -20.21 18.83 -0.25
CA ALA A 428 -20.80 19.99 -0.94
C ALA A 428 -22.27 20.25 -0.54
N SER A 429 -23.01 19.23 -0.07
CA SER A 429 -24.36 19.34 0.48
C SER A 429 -24.42 20.10 1.82
N LEU A 430 -23.30 20.24 2.51
CA LEU A 430 -23.16 20.92 3.78
C LEU A 430 -22.49 22.30 3.64
N ASP A 431 -22.04 22.69 2.45
CA ASP A 431 -21.44 23.99 2.20
C ASP A 431 -22.39 25.13 2.57
N GLY A 432 -21.89 26.06 3.39
CA GLY A 432 -22.68 27.18 3.89
C GLY A 432 -23.71 26.82 4.97
N LEU A 433 -23.76 25.58 5.42
CA LEU A 433 -24.64 25.06 6.47
C LEU A 433 -23.89 24.63 7.73
N VAL A 434 -22.68 24.11 7.55
CA VAL A 434 -21.79 23.62 8.61
C VAL A 434 -20.40 24.19 8.35
N ALA A 435 -19.59 24.36 9.40
CA ALA A 435 -18.21 24.82 9.27
C ALA A 435 -17.45 23.96 8.25
N GLU A 436 -16.93 24.58 7.20
CA GLU A 436 -16.17 23.92 6.11
C GLU A 436 -16.87 22.69 5.48
N GLY A 437 -18.22 22.61 5.56
CA GLY A 437 -18.97 21.49 4.99
C GLY A 437 -18.65 20.12 5.60
N ARG A 438 -18.18 20.08 6.85
CA ARG A 438 -17.68 18.85 7.51
C ARG A 438 -18.78 17.88 7.87
N ARG A 439 -18.57 16.59 7.56
CA ARG A 439 -19.32 15.44 8.08
C ARG A 439 -18.39 14.48 8.81
N LEU A 440 -18.81 13.98 9.96
CA LEU A 440 -18.04 13.07 10.80
C LEU A 440 -17.57 11.83 10.04
N ASN A 441 -16.28 11.57 10.10
CA ASN A 441 -15.62 10.35 9.61
C ASN A 441 -14.70 9.84 10.73
N ALA A 442 -15.10 8.74 11.39
CA ALA A 442 -14.37 8.21 12.54
C ALA A 442 -13.01 7.62 12.15
N TYR A 443 -12.91 6.94 11.00
CA TYR A 443 -11.65 6.44 10.48
C TYR A 443 -10.69 7.59 10.18
N GLY A 444 -11.13 8.57 9.40
CA GLY A 444 -10.30 9.73 9.04
C GLY A 444 -9.83 10.53 10.26
N ALA A 445 -10.67 10.66 11.31
CA ALA A 445 -10.29 11.32 12.55
C ALA A 445 -9.12 10.61 13.27
N ILE A 446 -9.17 9.29 13.37
CA ILE A 446 -8.10 8.49 13.96
C ILE A 446 -6.86 8.49 13.06
N GLU A 447 -7.04 8.31 11.75
CA GLU A 447 -5.97 8.34 10.76
C GLU A 447 -5.21 9.68 10.82
N SER A 448 -5.93 10.82 10.77
CA SER A 448 -5.33 12.14 10.91
C SER A 448 -4.51 12.26 12.21
N MET A 449 -5.06 11.81 13.33
CA MET A 449 -4.39 11.91 14.63
C MET A 449 -3.11 11.08 14.69
N LEU A 450 -3.12 9.87 14.14
CA LEU A 450 -1.97 8.97 14.20
C LEU A 450 -0.90 9.34 13.17
N TYR A 451 -1.27 9.94 12.05
CA TYR A 451 -0.40 10.11 10.89
C TYR A 451 0.02 11.56 10.60
N ASP A 452 -0.76 12.58 10.98
CA ASP A 452 -0.35 13.99 10.81
C ASP A 452 0.86 14.41 11.66
N SER A 453 1.17 13.68 12.72
CA SER A 453 2.35 13.94 13.58
C SER A 453 3.57 13.10 13.21
N ILE A 454 3.45 12.15 12.29
CA ILE A 454 4.54 11.27 11.86
C ILE A 454 4.91 11.66 10.44
N THR A 455 6.09 12.28 10.25
CA THR A 455 6.64 12.37 8.90
C THR A 455 6.77 10.96 8.35
N PRO A 456 6.08 10.61 7.26
CA PRO A 456 6.06 9.24 6.75
C PRO A 456 7.48 8.74 6.49
N THR A 457 7.74 7.48 6.81
CA THR A 457 9.01 6.84 6.49
C THR A 457 8.92 6.21 5.10
N LEU A 458 9.88 6.48 4.25
CA LEU A 458 9.97 5.88 2.92
C LEU A 458 10.20 4.37 3.05
N ILE A 459 9.41 3.58 2.33
CA ILE A 459 9.50 2.11 2.27
C ILE A 459 9.48 1.64 0.82
N GLY A 460 9.79 0.35 0.59
CA GLY A 460 9.75 -0.25 -0.74
C GLY A 460 11.12 -0.71 -1.21
N GLU A 461 11.31 -0.79 -2.52
CA GLU A 461 12.53 -1.31 -3.13
C GLU A 461 13.06 -0.40 -4.25
N VAL A 462 14.38 -0.37 -4.37
CA VAL A 462 15.10 0.27 -5.47
C VAL A 462 15.97 -0.78 -6.14
N ASN A 463 15.83 -0.93 -7.45
CA ASN A 463 16.58 -1.86 -8.26
C ASN A 463 17.39 -1.12 -9.33
N ILE A 464 18.56 -1.66 -9.73
CA ILE A 464 19.38 -1.10 -10.78
C ILE A 464 19.24 -1.96 -12.04
N THR A 465 19.05 -1.31 -13.18
CA THR A 465 19.03 -1.96 -14.51
C THR A 465 20.12 -1.34 -15.41
N GLY A 466 20.59 -2.12 -16.37
CA GLY A 466 21.67 -1.76 -17.30
C GLY A 466 22.73 -2.84 -17.38
N GLU A 467 23.82 -2.54 -18.08
CA GLU A 467 24.96 -3.44 -18.19
C GLU A 467 26.12 -2.93 -17.33
N PRO A 468 26.75 -3.79 -16.49
CA PRO A 468 27.84 -3.39 -15.62
C PRO A 468 29.18 -3.27 -16.40
N ILE A 469 29.20 -2.40 -17.40
CA ILE A 469 30.32 -2.20 -18.32
C ILE A 469 30.63 -0.70 -18.41
N PHE A 470 31.91 -0.33 -18.41
CA PHE A 470 32.36 1.04 -18.60
C PHE A 470 31.63 1.74 -19.77
N GLY A 471 31.21 2.98 -19.54
CA GLY A 471 30.54 3.82 -20.55
C GLY A 471 29.04 3.50 -20.73
N GLN A 472 28.51 2.43 -20.14
CA GLN A 472 27.08 2.14 -20.14
C GLN A 472 26.35 2.96 -19.07
N THR A 473 25.07 3.20 -19.29
CA THR A 473 24.21 3.94 -18.35
C THR A 473 23.39 2.96 -17.54
N LEU A 474 23.45 3.09 -16.23
CA LEU A 474 22.60 2.41 -15.26
C LEU A 474 21.36 3.27 -14.97
N THR A 475 20.23 2.64 -14.70
CA THR A 475 18.97 3.31 -14.35
C THR A 475 18.42 2.72 -13.08
N ALA A 476 18.02 3.57 -12.13
CA ALA A 476 17.28 3.19 -10.93
C ALA A 476 15.80 2.96 -11.27
N ILE A 477 15.30 1.80 -10.90
CA ILE A 477 13.88 1.44 -10.97
C ILE A 477 13.36 1.40 -9.55
N THR A 478 12.33 2.21 -9.27
CA THR A 478 11.76 2.38 -7.92
C THR A 478 10.37 1.77 -7.84
N ASP A 479 10.12 1.04 -6.75
CA ASP A 479 8.79 0.61 -6.30
C ASP A 479 8.69 1.03 -4.83
N LEU A 480 8.23 2.28 -4.63
CA LEU A 480 8.29 2.98 -3.35
C LEU A 480 6.90 3.32 -2.84
N GLY A 481 6.76 3.28 -1.54
CA GLY A 481 5.62 3.74 -0.79
C GLY A 481 6.08 4.42 0.50
N SER A 482 5.14 4.63 1.42
CA SER A 482 5.45 5.18 2.74
C SER A 482 4.70 4.46 3.85
N MET A 483 5.21 4.56 5.06
CA MET A 483 4.54 4.13 6.27
C MET A 483 4.57 5.28 7.28
N PRO A 484 3.41 5.86 7.62
CA PRO A 484 2.07 5.59 7.08
C PRO A 484 1.95 5.90 5.57
N PRO A 485 0.98 5.28 4.88
CA PRO A 485 0.77 5.50 3.45
C PRO A 485 0.32 6.94 3.16
N ILE A 486 0.96 7.59 2.20
CA ILE A 486 0.52 8.88 1.64
C ILE A 486 0.32 8.77 0.14
N THR A 487 -0.55 9.60 -0.41
CA THR A 487 -0.90 9.58 -1.84
C THR A 487 0.16 10.19 -2.74
N ASP A 488 1.04 11.05 -2.19
CA ASP A 488 2.08 11.76 -2.94
C ASP A 488 3.39 11.77 -2.15
N LEU A 489 4.37 11.01 -2.61
CA LEU A 489 5.71 10.94 -2.01
C LEU A 489 6.53 12.22 -2.21
N GLY A 490 6.08 13.16 -3.06
CA GLY A 490 6.83 14.32 -3.49
C GLY A 490 7.95 13.97 -4.50
N GLU A 491 8.88 14.91 -4.71
CA GLU A 491 9.98 14.72 -5.65
C GLU A 491 11.00 13.70 -5.12
N LEU A 492 11.38 12.73 -5.97
CA LEU A 492 12.41 11.74 -5.63
C LEU A 492 13.80 12.30 -5.90
N SER A 493 14.69 12.17 -4.90
CA SER A 493 16.09 12.52 -5.02
C SER A 493 16.95 11.26 -5.01
N TYR A 494 18.01 11.27 -5.83
CA TYR A 494 18.90 10.13 -6.03
C TYR A 494 20.32 10.50 -5.62
N GLN A 495 21.06 9.52 -5.11
CA GLN A 495 22.51 9.60 -4.93
C GLN A 495 23.13 8.26 -5.24
N TRP A 496 23.98 8.20 -6.27
CA TRP A 496 24.75 7.02 -6.59
C TRP A 496 26.00 6.92 -5.74
N HIS A 497 26.36 5.71 -5.36
CA HIS A 497 27.53 5.41 -4.54
C HIS A 497 28.40 4.37 -5.21
N ARG A 498 29.70 4.51 -4.99
CA ARG A 498 30.71 3.49 -5.27
C ARG A 498 31.05 2.86 -3.92
N ASP A 499 30.71 1.61 -3.73
CA ASP A 499 30.66 0.96 -2.43
C ASP A 499 29.90 1.84 -1.40
N THR A 500 30.56 2.36 -0.39
CA THR A 500 29.96 3.24 0.62
C THR A 500 30.17 4.74 0.36
N THR A 501 30.86 5.10 -0.74
CA THR A 501 31.23 6.49 -1.03
C THR A 501 30.31 7.10 -2.08
N ALA A 502 29.71 8.24 -1.75
CA ALA A 502 28.87 8.98 -2.69
C ALA A 502 29.69 9.46 -3.89
N ILE A 503 29.14 9.30 -5.08
CA ILE A 503 29.73 9.79 -6.33
C ILE A 503 29.27 11.23 -6.54
N GLU A 504 30.20 12.16 -6.56
CA GLU A 504 29.90 13.59 -6.70
C GLU A 504 29.15 13.88 -8.00
N GLY A 505 28.03 14.60 -7.91
CA GLY A 505 27.19 14.98 -9.05
C GLY A 505 26.33 13.86 -9.64
N ALA A 506 26.38 12.64 -9.13
CA ALA A 506 25.55 11.52 -9.58
C ALA A 506 24.20 11.51 -8.81
N ILE A 507 23.34 12.46 -9.14
CA ILE A 507 22.08 12.77 -8.43
C ILE A 507 20.81 12.57 -9.26
N TYR A 508 20.91 11.92 -10.41
CA TYR A 508 19.76 11.65 -11.29
C TYR A 508 19.32 10.18 -11.18
N SER A 509 18.14 9.88 -11.68
CA SER A 509 17.63 8.49 -11.77
C SER A 509 18.48 7.56 -12.63
N SER A 510 19.42 8.11 -13.40
CA SER A 510 20.37 7.36 -14.20
C SER A 510 21.80 7.84 -13.98
N TYR A 511 22.76 6.95 -14.15
CA TYR A 511 24.18 7.21 -13.98
C TYR A 511 25.01 6.51 -15.07
N THR A 512 25.89 7.25 -15.76
CA THR A 512 26.81 6.68 -16.73
C THR A 512 28.12 6.28 -16.08
N LEU A 513 28.51 5.03 -16.24
CA LEU A 513 29.69 4.44 -15.62
C LEU A 513 30.99 5.07 -16.16
N THR A 514 31.87 5.48 -15.25
CA THR A 514 33.16 6.09 -15.51
C THR A 514 34.31 5.12 -15.27
N GLU A 515 35.54 5.53 -15.59
CA GLU A 515 36.76 4.73 -15.33
C GLU A 515 36.97 4.42 -13.85
N ASP A 516 36.54 5.33 -12.98
CA ASP A 516 36.70 5.17 -11.52
C ASP A 516 35.75 4.12 -10.91
N ASN A 517 34.78 3.66 -11.70
CA ASN A 517 33.85 2.61 -11.26
C ASN A 517 34.33 1.20 -11.61
N ILE A 518 35.38 1.06 -12.43
CA ILE A 518 35.83 -0.24 -12.93
C ILE A 518 36.34 -1.09 -11.76
N PHE A 519 35.84 -2.35 -11.67
CA PHE A 519 36.03 -3.35 -10.63
C PHE A 519 35.37 -3.05 -9.29
N GLU A 520 34.67 -1.92 -9.17
CA GLU A 520 33.88 -1.53 -8.02
C GLU A 520 32.41 -1.95 -8.18
N SER A 521 31.67 -1.92 -7.09
CA SER A 521 30.22 -2.14 -7.07
C SER A 521 29.51 -0.80 -6.88
N ILE A 522 28.38 -0.63 -7.54
CA ILE A 522 27.57 0.60 -7.54
C ILE A 522 26.26 0.32 -6.84
N CYS A 523 25.80 1.23 -6.01
CA CYS A 523 24.43 1.26 -5.52
C CYS A 523 23.84 2.66 -5.64
N VAL A 524 22.53 2.77 -5.54
CA VAL A 524 21.83 4.04 -5.54
C VAL A 524 20.96 4.15 -4.31
N GLN A 525 21.04 5.28 -3.64
CA GLN A 525 20.17 5.67 -2.55
C GLN A 525 19.12 6.63 -3.07
N VAL A 526 17.86 6.41 -2.67
CA VAL A 526 16.70 7.23 -3.05
C VAL A 526 16.02 7.75 -1.81
N THR A 527 15.70 9.03 -1.81
CA THR A 527 14.87 9.72 -0.81
C THR A 527 13.66 10.35 -1.48
N ALA A 528 12.63 10.66 -0.72
CA ALA A 528 11.43 11.31 -1.20
C ALA A 528 11.14 12.56 -0.35
N GLU A 529 10.67 13.64 -0.98
CA GLU A 529 10.48 14.95 -0.36
C GLU A 529 9.55 14.91 0.86
N ASN A 530 8.44 14.16 0.73
CA ASN A 530 7.41 14.08 1.76
C ASN A 530 7.63 12.92 2.75
N CYS A 531 8.81 12.27 2.73
CA CYS A 531 9.13 11.15 3.60
C CYS A 531 10.48 11.33 4.30
N THR A 532 10.59 10.73 5.48
CA THR A 532 11.89 10.52 6.13
C THR A 532 12.52 9.20 5.69
N GLY A 533 13.83 9.05 5.93
CA GLY A 533 14.56 7.84 5.56
C GLY A 533 14.99 7.80 4.10
N ALA A 534 15.59 6.70 3.72
CA ALA A 534 16.11 6.46 2.38
C ALA A 534 16.10 4.96 2.07
N ILE A 535 15.85 4.60 0.82
CA ILE A 535 15.96 3.23 0.34
C ILE A 535 17.20 3.11 -0.53
N THR A 536 18.05 2.13 -0.25
CA THR A 536 19.27 1.86 -1.00
C THR A 536 19.15 0.55 -1.75
N SER A 537 19.50 0.55 -3.03
CA SER A 537 19.52 -0.66 -3.85
C SER A 537 20.56 -1.67 -3.36
N SER A 538 20.41 -2.93 -3.75
CA SER A 538 21.51 -3.88 -3.71
C SER A 538 22.69 -3.39 -4.54
N TYR A 539 23.91 -3.84 -4.17
CA TYR A 539 25.11 -3.54 -4.98
C TYR A 539 25.02 -4.20 -6.35
N PHE A 540 25.34 -3.43 -7.38
CA PHE A 540 25.34 -3.83 -8.77
C PHE A 540 26.76 -3.82 -9.33
N GLY A 541 27.25 -4.93 -9.81
CA GLY A 541 28.61 -5.05 -10.32
C GLY A 541 29.25 -6.40 -9.97
N PRO A 542 30.59 -6.53 -9.98
CA PRO A 542 31.58 -5.47 -10.28
C PRO A 542 31.51 -4.95 -11.71
N ILE A 543 31.80 -3.66 -11.88
CA ILE A 543 31.80 -3.01 -13.19
C ILE A 543 32.98 -3.50 -14.01
N LYS A 544 32.75 -3.87 -15.26
CA LYS A 544 33.76 -4.40 -16.18
C LYS A 544 34.29 -3.31 -17.11
N LYS A 545 35.51 -3.52 -17.58
CA LYS A 545 36.04 -2.77 -18.72
C LYS A 545 35.17 -3.05 -19.94
N ALA A 546 35.12 -2.10 -20.87
CA ALA A 546 34.49 -2.29 -22.16
C ALA A 546 35.41 -3.12 -23.10
N GLU A 547 34.81 -3.81 -24.03
CA GLU A 547 35.53 -4.52 -25.07
C GLU A 547 35.98 -3.55 -26.17
N GLN A 548 37.14 -3.80 -26.78
CA GLN A 548 37.61 -3.09 -27.93
C GLN A 548 37.38 -3.90 -29.22
N THR A 549 37.08 -3.19 -30.30
CA THR A 549 36.95 -3.80 -31.63
C THR A 549 38.29 -4.33 -32.14
N MET A 550 38.30 -5.54 -32.70
CA MET A 550 39.46 -6.14 -33.34
C MET A 550 39.96 -5.25 -34.48
N PRO A 551 41.25 -4.89 -34.54
CA PRO A 551 41.82 -4.12 -35.63
C PRO A 551 41.96 -4.96 -36.90
N GLU A 552 42.13 -4.25 -38.02
CA GLU A 552 42.47 -4.90 -39.30
C GLU A 552 43.83 -5.61 -39.23
N ALA A 553 44.13 -6.49 -40.19
CA ALA A 553 45.41 -7.14 -40.28
C ALA A 553 46.57 -6.15 -40.41
N PRO A 554 47.73 -6.39 -39.80
CA PRO A 554 48.89 -5.50 -39.94
C PRO A 554 49.24 -5.19 -41.38
N GLN A 555 49.62 -3.95 -41.65
CA GLN A 555 50.13 -3.53 -42.96
C GLN A 555 51.62 -3.27 -42.84
N LEU A 556 52.37 -3.59 -43.93
CA LEU A 556 53.79 -3.34 -43.96
C LEU A 556 54.07 -1.87 -44.27
N GLU A 557 54.80 -1.21 -43.43
CA GLU A 557 55.32 0.15 -43.67
C GLU A 557 56.66 0.10 -44.36
N SER A 558 57.61 -0.67 -43.81
CA SER A 558 58.97 -0.82 -44.41
C SER A 558 59.56 -2.15 -43.95
N ARG A 559 60.61 -2.60 -44.72
CA ARG A 559 61.41 -3.79 -44.39
C ARG A 559 62.86 -3.66 -44.89
N THR A 560 63.73 -4.31 -44.18
CA THR A 560 65.14 -4.51 -44.57
C THR A 560 65.47 -5.99 -44.56
N ASP A 561 66.70 -6.36 -44.63
CA ASP A 561 67.19 -7.76 -44.49
C ASP A 561 67.08 -8.29 -43.03
N SER A 562 67.00 -7.37 -42.06
CA SER A 562 66.98 -7.70 -40.62
C SER A 562 65.86 -7.05 -39.82
N ASN A 563 65.06 -6.17 -40.45
CA ASN A 563 63.97 -5.48 -39.74
C ASN A 563 62.70 -5.48 -40.59
N ILE A 564 61.54 -5.54 -39.88
CA ILE A 564 60.20 -5.30 -40.42
C ILE A 564 59.53 -4.26 -39.57
N THR A 565 59.00 -3.18 -40.22
CA THR A 565 58.20 -2.17 -39.58
C THR A 565 56.75 -2.28 -40.10
N LEU A 566 55.79 -2.36 -39.16
CA LEU A 566 54.38 -2.34 -39.49
C LEU A 566 53.83 -0.92 -39.41
N VAL A 567 52.76 -0.65 -40.13
CA VAL A 567 52.03 0.59 -40.00
C VAL A 567 51.46 0.66 -38.59
N ALA A 568 51.84 1.70 -37.86
CA ALA A 568 51.37 1.88 -36.47
C ALA A 568 49.87 2.16 -36.40
N ILE A 569 49.17 1.52 -35.48
CA ILE A 569 47.79 1.86 -35.13
C ILE A 569 47.78 2.56 -33.77
N GLU A 570 46.85 3.46 -33.54
CA GLU A 570 46.72 4.18 -32.29
C GLU A 570 46.45 3.22 -31.13
N GLY A 571 47.27 3.27 -30.09
CA GLY A 571 47.21 2.35 -28.96
C GLY A 571 47.42 0.88 -29.31
N GLY A 572 48.24 0.61 -30.36
CA GLY A 572 48.51 -0.74 -30.85
C GLY A 572 49.59 -1.46 -30.09
N GLU A 573 49.46 -2.77 -29.98
CA GLU A 573 50.49 -3.76 -29.61
C GLU A 573 50.64 -4.74 -30.79
N TYR A 574 51.83 -5.22 -30.99
CA TYR A 574 52.22 -6.03 -32.14
C TYR A 574 52.91 -7.31 -31.66
N SER A 575 52.65 -8.39 -32.32
CA SER A 575 53.28 -9.68 -32.06
C SER A 575 53.77 -10.32 -33.35
N ILE A 576 54.90 -11.00 -33.26
CA ILE A 576 55.54 -11.76 -34.33
C ILE A 576 55.50 -13.23 -33.98
N ASP A 577 55.08 -14.10 -34.90
CA ASP A 577 55.06 -15.57 -34.80
C ASP A 577 54.35 -16.05 -33.50
N SER A 578 53.27 -15.36 -33.09
CA SER A 578 52.55 -15.64 -31.86
C SER A 578 53.38 -15.49 -30.58
N GLY A 579 54.46 -14.68 -30.63
CA GLY A 579 55.30 -14.32 -29.50
C GLY A 579 54.66 -13.31 -28.57
N GLU A 580 55.47 -12.73 -27.68
CA GLU A 580 55.02 -11.70 -26.75
C GLU A 580 54.57 -10.45 -27.46
N TRP A 581 53.65 -9.71 -26.85
CA TRP A 581 53.15 -8.45 -27.37
C TRP A 581 54.10 -7.30 -27.00
N GLN A 582 54.39 -6.41 -27.96
CA GLN A 582 55.17 -5.21 -27.78
C GLN A 582 54.40 -3.98 -28.33
N ASP A 583 54.66 -2.81 -27.79
CA ASP A 583 54.06 -1.53 -28.17
C ASP A 583 54.68 -0.92 -29.42
N SER A 584 55.89 -1.38 -29.76
CA SER A 584 56.62 -0.91 -30.96
C SER A 584 56.15 -1.70 -32.20
N PRO A 585 55.83 -1.04 -33.32
CA PRO A 585 55.56 -1.69 -34.60
C PRO A 585 56.85 -2.18 -35.32
N VAL A 586 58.02 -1.96 -34.72
CA VAL A 586 59.31 -2.28 -35.29
C VAL A 586 59.85 -3.59 -34.73
N PHE A 587 60.18 -4.52 -35.58
CA PHE A 587 60.80 -5.80 -35.26
C PHE A 587 62.20 -5.84 -35.83
N GLU A 588 63.20 -5.96 -34.99
CA GLU A 588 64.61 -5.92 -35.35
C GLU A 588 65.31 -7.27 -35.14
N GLY A 589 66.46 -7.47 -35.74
CA GLY A 589 67.27 -8.66 -35.57
C GLY A 589 66.70 -9.91 -36.23
N LEU A 590 65.83 -9.74 -37.19
CA LEU A 590 65.19 -10.83 -37.95
C LEU A 590 66.17 -11.46 -38.91
N THR A 591 65.96 -12.74 -39.23
CA THR A 591 66.81 -13.49 -40.19
C THR A 591 66.45 -13.08 -41.61
N PRO A 592 67.46 -12.80 -42.48
CA PRO A 592 67.21 -12.47 -43.88
C PRO A 592 66.50 -13.59 -44.67
N SER A 593 65.68 -13.19 -45.68
CA SER A 593 64.88 -14.11 -46.50
C SER A 593 63.93 -15.02 -45.76
N THR A 594 63.46 -14.59 -44.58
CA THR A 594 62.61 -15.36 -43.71
C THR A 594 61.23 -14.72 -43.64
N SER A 595 60.16 -15.53 -43.71
CA SER A 595 58.78 -15.10 -43.55
C SER A 595 58.38 -15.18 -42.07
N TYR A 596 57.74 -14.11 -41.60
CA TYR A 596 57.23 -13.97 -40.23
C TYR A 596 55.75 -13.65 -40.29
N THR A 597 55.02 -14.16 -39.32
CA THR A 597 53.60 -13.89 -39.16
C THR A 597 53.37 -12.80 -38.10
N PHE A 598 52.65 -11.80 -38.45
CA PHE A 598 52.35 -10.65 -37.56
C PHE A 598 50.88 -10.54 -37.27
N THR A 599 50.58 -10.21 -36.01
CA THR A 599 49.27 -9.81 -35.53
C THR A 599 49.38 -8.50 -34.79
N GLN A 600 48.31 -7.75 -34.73
CA GLN A 600 48.21 -6.53 -33.93
C GLN A 600 46.90 -6.51 -33.14
N ARG A 601 46.91 -5.82 -32.00
CA ARG A 601 45.70 -5.57 -31.21
C ARG A 601 45.79 -4.17 -30.60
N LYS A 602 44.66 -3.64 -30.15
CA LYS A 602 44.68 -2.47 -29.29
C LYS A 602 45.05 -2.90 -27.89
N MET A 603 45.99 -2.18 -27.27
CA MET A 603 46.45 -2.46 -25.89
C MET A 603 45.32 -2.30 -24.89
N GLU A 604 45.42 -2.98 -23.78
CA GLU A 604 44.55 -2.77 -22.65
C GLU A 604 44.74 -1.36 -22.07
N THR A 605 43.61 -0.69 -21.77
CA THR A 605 43.60 0.62 -21.10
C THR A 605 42.98 0.54 -19.73
N ARG A 606 42.88 1.65 -19.04
CA ARG A 606 42.16 1.70 -17.78
C ARG A 606 40.69 1.35 -17.95
N SER A 607 40.09 1.72 -19.09
CA SER A 607 38.66 1.60 -19.37
C SER A 607 38.27 0.45 -20.30
N HIS A 608 39.21 -0.13 -21.00
CA HIS A 608 38.94 -1.20 -22.00
C HIS A 608 39.89 -2.39 -21.85
N TYR A 609 39.40 -3.58 -22.08
CA TYR A 609 40.25 -4.75 -22.26
C TYR A 609 41.05 -4.64 -23.57
N ALA A 610 42.16 -5.35 -23.62
CA ALA A 610 42.87 -5.49 -24.89
C ALA A 610 41.93 -6.05 -25.99
N SER A 611 41.97 -5.53 -27.17
CA SER A 611 41.14 -6.07 -28.26
C SER A 611 41.54 -7.52 -28.62
N PRO A 612 40.63 -8.27 -29.24
CA PRO A 612 41.03 -9.50 -29.90
C PRO A 612 42.17 -9.21 -30.91
N ALA A 613 43.06 -10.17 -31.06
CA ALA A 613 44.13 -10.09 -32.06
C ALA A 613 43.55 -9.97 -33.48
N SER A 614 44.15 -9.16 -34.33
CA SER A 614 43.81 -9.02 -35.75
C SER A 614 43.94 -10.35 -36.51
N PRO A 615 43.39 -10.45 -37.69
CA PRO A 615 43.82 -11.46 -38.66
C PRO A 615 45.34 -11.34 -38.91
N GLU A 616 45.95 -12.49 -39.16
CA GLU A 616 47.39 -12.60 -39.44
C GLU A 616 47.79 -11.93 -40.74
N ALA A 617 48.95 -11.32 -40.76
CA ALA A 617 49.63 -10.87 -41.98
C ALA A 617 51.03 -11.48 -42.06
N VAL A 618 51.43 -11.94 -43.19
CA VAL A 618 52.74 -12.53 -43.39
C VAL A 618 53.63 -11.63 -44.23
N PHE A 619 54.75 -11.25 -43.65
CA PHE A 619 55.78 -10.45 -44.35
C PHE A 619 57.13 -11.16 -44.26
N CYS A 620 57.96 -10.95 -45.28
CA CYS A 620 59.32 -11.49 -45.26
C CYS A 620 60.38 -10.40 -45.29
N THR A 621 61.49 -10.63 -44.58
CA THR A 621 62.71 -9.78 -44.70
C THR A 621 63.28 -9.82 -46.10
N MET A 622 63.99 -8.78 -46.51
CA MET A 622 64.68 -8.77 -47.80
C MET A 622 65.84 -9.78 -47.80
N PRO A 623 66.11 -10.43 -48.98
CA PRO A 623 67.31 -11.20 -49.06
C PRO A 623 68.54 -10.27 -49.08
N TYR A 624 69.69 -10.82 -48.77
CA TYR A 624 70.94 -10.15 -49.08
C TYR A 624 71.10 -9.82 -50.65
N ASP A 625 70.20 -10.52 -51.41
CA ASP A 625 69.93 -10.20 -52.85
C ASP A 625 68.50 -10.73 -53.19
N GLN A 626 67.60 -9.78 -53.38
CA GLN A 626 66.27 -9.84 -54.07
C GLN A 626 65.22 -10.93 -53.68
N LEU A 627 64.01 -10.48 -53.43
CA LEU A 627 62.66 -11.02 -53.67
C LEU A 627 62.15 -12.22 -52.85
N CYS A 628 61.37 -11.93 -51.81
CA CYS A 628 60.31 -12.80 -51.33
C CYS A 628 58.94 -12.41 -51.87
N GLU A 629 58.20 -13.36 -52.41
CA GLU A 629 56.80 -13.20 -52.78
C GLU A 629 55.85 -13.29 -51.59
N ASN A 630 54.86 -12.44 -51.55
CA ASN A 630 53.80 -12.49 -50.58
C ASN A 630 53.04 -13.84 -50.65
N HIS A 631 53.13 -14.69 -49.61
CA HIS A 631 52.23 -15.82 -49.50
C HIS A 631 50.85 -15.35 -49.14
N ARG A 632 49.94 -15.35 -50.14
CA ARG A 632 48.51 -15.23 -49.86
C ARG A 632 48.03 -16.51 -49.24
N SER A 633 47.28 -16.42 -48.12
CA SER A 633 46.57 -17.56 -47.52
C SER A 633 45.84 -18.37 -48.60
N THR A 634 46.01 -19.70 -48.56
CA THR A 634 45.49 -20.60 -49.59
C THR A 634 43.95 -20.76 -49.52
N PHE A 635 43.33 -20.42 -48.39
CA PHE A 635 41.88 -20.53 -48.22
C PHE A 635 41.34 -19.64 -47.07
N LYS A 636 40.02 -19.37 -47.12
CA LYS A 636 39.29 -18.59 -46.10
C LYS A 636 38.16 -19.41 -45.51
N ILE A 637 37.86 -19.20 -44.23
CA ILE A 637 36.74 -19.83 -43.51
C ILE A 637 35.98 -18.73 -42.74
N TYR A 638 34.67 -18.67 -42.94
CA TYR A 638 33.82 -17.73 -42.22
C TYR A 638 32.34 -18.19 -42.16
N PRO A 639 31.56 -17.80 -41.14
CA PRO A 639 31.99 -17.16 -39.92
C PRO A 639 32.70 -18.18 -38.99
N ASN A 640 33.51 -17.67 -38.05
CA ASN A 640 34.10 -18.45 -36.98
C ASN A 640 34.09 -17.60 -35.70
N PRO A 641 33.30 -17.93 -34.71
CA PRO A 641 32.42 -19.12 -34.60
C PRO A 641 31.27 -19.18 -35.61
N ALA A 642 30.78 -20.37 -35.90
CA ALA A 642 29.65 -20.62 -36.79
C ALA A 642 28.52 -21.39 -36.09
N LYS A 643 27.26 -21.01 -36.32
CA LYS A 643 26.11 -21.63 -35.61
C LYS A 643 25.59 -22.92 -36.29
N ARG A 644 25.62 -23.05 -37.55
CA ARG A 644 25.04 -24.19 -38.26
C ARG A 644 25.88 -24.63 -39.49
N HIS A 645 26.47 -23.69 -40.15
CA HIS A 645 27.32 -23.94 -41.32
C HIS A 645 28.40 -22.87 -41.41
N LEU A 646 29.50 -23.23 -41.96
CA LEU A 646 30.60 -22.33 -42.32
C LEU A 646 30.81 -22.32 -43.84
N THR A 647 31.39 -21.29 -44.33
CA THR A 647 31.79 -21.18 -45.74
C THR A 647 33.30 -21.33 -45.83
N VAL A 648 33.75 -22.25 -46.64
CA VAL A 648 35.15 -22.42 -46.99
C VAL A 648 35.35 -21.91 -48.42
N GLU A 649 36.30 -21.00 -48.61
CA GLU A 649 36.63 -20.41 -49.89
C GLU A 649 38.07 -20.71 -50.21
N GLY A 650 38.31 -21.47 -51.27
CA GLY A 650 39.63 -21.91 -51.72
C GLY A 650 39.55 -22.97 -52.82
N THR A 651 40.68 -23.59 -53.15
CA THR A 651 40.71 -24.68 -54.15
C THR A 651 41.67 -25.75 -53.69
N GLY A 652 41.18 -26.99 -53.55
CA GLY A 652 41.96 -28.13 -53.13
C GLY A 652 41.19 -29.06 -52.16
N THR A 653 41.85 -30.13 -51.76
CA THR A 653 41.25 -31.09 -50.80
C THR A 653 41.28 -30.53 -49.38
N MET A 654 40.09 -30.29 -48.82
CA MET A 654 39.91 -29.90 -47.44
C MET A 654 39.70 -31.14 -46.56
N THR A 655 40.39 -31.18 -45.45
CA THR A 655 40.19 -32.18 -44.40
C THR A 655 39.78 -31.49 -43.10
N VAL A 656 38.71 -31.96 -42.44
CA VAL A 656 38.24 -31.46 -41.15
C VAL A 656 38.48 -32.54 -40.11
N THR A 657 39.15 -32.19 -39.02
CA THR A 657 39.37 -33.06 -37.89
C THR A 657 38.69 -32.49 -36.63
N ASN A 658 38.20 -33.39 -35.76
CA ASN A 658 37.66 -32.98 -34.43
C ASN A 658 38.82 -32.73 -33.44
N ALA A 659 38.47 -32.30 -32.21
CA ALA A 659 39.45 -32.00 -31.17
C ALA A 659 40.29 -33.22 -30.70
N LEU A 660 39.89 -34.45 -31.10
CA LEU A 660 40.61 -35.71 -30.80
C LEU A 660 41.52 -36.10 -31.96
N GLY A 661 41.64 -35.30 -33.03
CA GLY A 661 42.44 -35.58 -34.22
C GLY A 661 41.80 -36.54 -35.23
N GLN A 662 40.55 -36.94 -35.02
CA GLN A 662 39.85 -37.85 -35.95
C GLN A 662 39.29 -37.06 -37.14
N THR A 663 39.50 -37.50 -38.36
CA THR A 663 38.91 -36.91 -39.55
C THR A 663 37.40 -37.14 -39.58
N VAL A 664 36.64 -36.03 -39.63
CA VAL A 664 35.16 -36.02 -39.66
C VAL A 664 34.61 -35.71 -41.02
N LEU A 665 35.42 -35.03 -41.88
CA LEU A 665 35.04 -34.70 -43.26
C LEU A 665 36.29 -34.54 -44.12
N THR A 666 36.23 -35.08 -45.35
CA THR A 666 37.16 -34.72 -46.40
C THR A 666 36.36 -34.35 -47.61
N LYS A 667 36.63 -33.17 -48.22
CA LYS A 667 35.90 -32.65 -49.36
C LYS A 667 36.80 -31.87 -50.30
N GLU A 668 36.60 -32.03 -51.60
CA GLU A 668 37.25 -31.21 -52.59
C GLU A 668 36.54 -29.85 -52.67
N ILE A 669 37.25 -28.77 -52.49
CA ILE A 669 36.74 -27.37 -52.57
C ILE A 669 37.14 -26.78 -53.89
N LYS A 670 36.16 -26.19 -54.61
CA LYS A 670 36.35 -25.46 -55.89
C LYS A 670 35.64 -24.12 -55.81
N GLY A 671 36.31 -23.14 -55.22
CA GLY A 671 35.72 -21.81 -55.00
C GLY A 671 35.09 -21.68 -53.60
N LYS A 672 33.79 -21.36 -53.50
CA LYS A 672 33.07 -21.18 -52.23
C LYS A 672 32.13 -22.35 -51.97
N GLU A 673 32.32 -23.02 -50.86
CA GLU A 673 31.52 -24.17 -50.46
C GLU A 673 31.00 -24.00 -49.05
N LYS A 674 29.73 -24.36 -48.81
CA LYS A 674 29.17 -24.46 -47.46
C LYS A 674 29.41 -25.84 -46.86
N VAL A 675 29.81 -25.85 -45.61
CA VAL A 675 30.10 -27.07 -44.86
C VAL A 675 29.27 -27.00 -43.57
N GLU A 676 28.55 -28.06 -43.30
CA GLU A 676 27.82 -28.27 -42.03
C GLU A 676 28.59 -29.24 -41.16
N LEU A 677 28.77 -28.84 -39.90
CA LEU A 677 29.38 -29.68 -38.86
C LEU A 677 28.54 -29.59 -37.61
N PRO A 678 28.46 -30.69 -36.83
CA PRO A 678 27.87 -30.63 -35.53
C PRO A 678 28.57 -29.61 -34.60
N GLN A 679 27.88 -29.21 -33.52
CA GLN A 679 28.49 -28.36 -32.49
C GLN A 679 29.80 -28.96 -31.97
N GLY A 680 30.85 -28.16 -31.90
CA GLY A 680 32.16 -28.65 -31.46
C GLY A 680 33.35 -27.82 -31.98
N LEU A 681 34.53 -28.25 -31.57
CA LEU A 681 35.82 -27.70 -31.98
C LEU A 681 36.41 -28.53 -33.10
N TYR A 682 36.81 -27.92 -34.19
CA TYR A 682 37.35 -28.56 -35.37
C TYR A 682 38.62 -27.86 -35.88
N PHE A 683 39.42 -28.58 -36.63
CA PHE A 683 40.56 -28.07 -37.38
C PHE A 683 40.35 -28.38 -38.87
N VAL A 684 40.41 -27.36 -39.67
CA VAL A 684 40.24 -27.45 -41.12
C VAL A 684 41.58 -27.25 -41.78
N THR A 685 42.04 -28.27 -42.47
CA THR A 685 43.32 -28.29 -43.21
C THR A 685 43.08 -28.27 -44.71
N MET A 686 43.78 -27.40 -45.45
CA MET A 686 43.81 -27.42 -46.89
C MET A 686 45.23 -27.09 -47.38
N GLY A 687 45.86 -28.05 -48.08
CA GLY A 687 47.30 -27.99 -48.39
C GLY A 687 48.14 -28.08 -47.10
N SER A 688 49.02 -27.15 -46.91
CA SER A 688 49.88 -27.06 -45.69
C SER A 688 49.28 -26.20 -44.57
N GLU A 689 48.12 -25.56 -44.81
CA GLU A 689 47.49 -24.63 -43.86
C GLU A 689 46.39 -25.29 -43.10
N THR A 690 46.36 -25.11 -41.77
CA THR A 690 45.30 -25.59 -40.88
C THR A 690 44.70 -24.44 -40.06
N ARG A 691 43.35 -24.36 -39.97
CA ARG A 691 42.61 -23.35 -39.24
C ARG A 691 41.69 -24.00 -38.22
N LYS A 692 41.68 -23.45 -37.01
CA LYS A 692 40.77 -23.81 -35.96
C LYS A 692 39.40 -23.15 -36.16
N ILE A 693 38.33 -23.92 -36.03
CA ILE A 693 36.96 -23.42 -36.10
C ILE A 693 36.14 -23.91 -34.90
N VAL A 694 35.17 -23.09 -34.53
CA VAL A 694 34.21 -23.41 -33.49
C VAL A 694 32.81 -23.40 -34.11
N MET A 695 32.08 -24.50 -33.88
CA MET A 695 30.66 -24.64 -34.22
C MET A 695 29.84 -24.53 -32.97
N GLU A 696 28.98 -23.52 -32.86
CA GLU A 696 28.09 -23.21 -31.70
C GLU A 696 26.71 -23.81 -31.86
#